data_7a71b8a75d888ebaaeea061741df29c8
#
_entry.id   7a71b8a75d888ebaaeea061741df29c8
#
_cell.length_a   1.000
_cell.length_b   1.000
_cell.length_c   1.000
_cell.angle_alpha   90.00
_cell.angle_beta   90.00
_cell.angle_gamma   90.00
#
_symmetry.space_group_name_H-M   'P 1'
#
loop_
_entity.id
_entity.type
_entity.pdbx_description
1 polymer ?
#
loop_
_entity_poly.entity_id
_entity_poly.type
_entity_poly.pdbx_seq_one_letter_code
_entity_poly.pdbx_strand_id
1 'polypeptide(L)'
;MTKNSGFMSQNSDPFYNHTKSFDPIQMQTEDIEDLKQLIVGRLVTQALFDLALTKAVQTGISLDGLLLQEGLMDEENYFRLLSQVVGVNYLPPDHAPKLQLQFDDNKKINQRFGWSSYETDDGFAIIPFGISGMGPKKVRASLQKFIEDKQALHPNFNQAKIYLVSPTTMRNRFQTRFSNELLFCAGEELAQKAPLSCAKSGVSVLQTIGLLGLTGFCFYGLWSSYQISIYALSAFFSLFFFCLIFFRLITALKFQSISKQFRPSTHPLPRNHPVLPVYTLLVPLFRETAVLHQLISALEELDYPKAKLDIKLLLEEIDATTIDAVKAMNLPPYFHVVIVPNSQPRTKPKALNYGLQLAQGDYVVIYDAEDIPEPSQLRRALETFENSASNCAVIQAKLNFYNQKQNWLTKQFTMEYSSLFDGLLPAYLKFSIPLPLGGTSNHFRADILQSVGAWDPYNVTEDADLGMRFYRHGYRADILGSTTYEEACSSFSSWLYQRTRWLKGWMQTYYVHMRHPFTLWRELGTWQFIGFQLVIGAPIFSALGHPLFLGFLVWTLSFCELPNYYDDWPQNWPLSWPLWGLASFNLTVGYFATMWLGSQALRFRKLSGFLFTIFTLPLYWLLISFATYRALFQLIHAPFYWEKTDHKGQTQD
;
A
#
# COMPACT_ATOMS: atom_id res chain seq x y z
N MET A 1 -17.28 -38.77 6.14
CA MET A 1 -18.70 -38.55 5.85
C MET A 1 -19.01 -37.18 6.38
N THR A 2 -19.34 -36.28 5.67
CA THR A 2 -20.03 -35.60 4.64
C THR A 2 -19.39 -34.23 4.40
N LYS A 3 -18.86 -34.01 3.25
CA LYS A 3 -19.06 -32.94 2.27
C LYS A 3 -19.73 -31.67 2.79
N ASN A 4 -18.94 -30.57 2.79
CA ASN A 4 -19.40 -29.26 2.36
C ASN A 4 -18.25 -28.54 1.63
N SER A 5 -18.05 -28.95 0.40
CA SER A 5 -17.39 -28.22 -0.67
C SER A 5 -18.50 -27.42 -1.38
N GLY A 6 -18.58 -26.13 -1.10
CA GLY A 6 -19.62 -25.30 -1.68
C GLY A 6 -19.21 -23.83 -1.73
N PHE A 7 -18.10 -23.50 -2.40
CA PHE A 7 -17.83 -22.15 -2.90
C PHE A 7 -16.99 -22.25 -4.19
N MET A 8 -17.58 -22.85 -5.20
CA MET A 8 -17.28 -22.62 -6.61
C MET A 8 -18.61 -22.76 -7.34
N SER A 9 -19.44 -21.75 -7.33
CA SER A 9 -20.46 -21.56 -8.34
C SER A 9 -19.80 -20.79 -9.49
N GLN A 10 -19.55 -21.52 -10.56
CA GLN A 10 -19.44 -21.00 -11.91
C GLN A 10 -20.74 -20.22 -12.21
N ASN A 11 -20.73 -18.94 -11.95
CA ASN A 11 -21.54 -18.00 -12.70
C ASN A 11 -20.61 -17.38 -13.75
N SER A 12 -20.58 -18.02 -14.90
CA SER A 12 -20.14 -17.43 -16.15
C SER A 12 -21.10 -16.27 -16.45
N ASP A 13 -20.72 -15.08 -15.96
CA ASP A 13 -21.36 -13.83 -16.30
C ASP A 13 -21.17 -13.62 -17.80
N PRO A 14 -22.24 -13.59 -18.64
CA PRO A 14 -22.09 -13.43 -20.08
C PRO A 14 -21.50 -12.08 -20.49
N PHE A 15 -21.28 -11.16 -19.53
CA PHE A 15 -20.63 -9.87 -19.74
C PHE A 15 -19.10 -9.87 -19.66
N TYR A 16 -18.49 -10.99 -19.24
CA TYR A 16 -17.02 -11.08 -19.12
C TYR A 16 -16.30 -11.35 -20.46
N ASN A 17 -17.04 -11.67 -21.53
CA ASN A 17 -16.45 -12.03 -22.84
C ASN A 17 -16.41 -10.87 -23.85
N HIS A 18 -16.62 -9.62 -23.44
CA HIS A 18 -16.47 -8.44 -24.32
C HIS A 18 -15.40 -7.45 -23.82
N THR A 19 -14.29 -7.93 -23.30
CA THR A 19 -13.04 -7.14 -23.32
C THR A 19 -12.43 -7.18 -24.73
N LYS A 20 -13.14 -6.74 -25.74
CA LYS A 20 -12.48 -6.13 -26.88
C LYS A 20 -11.87 -4.84 -26.33
N SER A 21 -10.56 -4.88 -26.04
CA SER A 21 -9.75 -3.69 -25.92
C SER A 21 -10.18 -2.75 -27.06
N PHE A 22 -10.81 -1.65 -26.70
CA PHE A 22 -11.02 -0.54 -27.64
C PHE A 22 -9.60 -0.16 -28.05
N ASP A 23 -9.25 -0.41 -29.30
CA ASP A 23 -7.97 -0.03 -29.87
C ASP A 23 -7.99 1.51 -29.95
N PRO A 24 -7.33 2.24 -29.03
CA PRO A 24 -7.44 3.70 -28.97
C PRO A 24 -6.74 4.40 -30.14
N ILE A 25 -6.11 3.64 -31.02
CA ILE A 25 -5.23 4.14 -32.09
C ILE A 25 -6.00 4.50 -33.36
N GLN A 26 -7.29 4.21 -33.46
CA GLN A 26 -8.10 4.61 -34.62
C GLN A 26 -9.23 5.58 -34.22
N MET A 27 -8.88 6.78 -33.75
CA MET A 27 -9.77 7.90 -34.00
C MET A 27 -9.88 8.02 -35.51
N GLN A 28 -11.07 7.70 -36.04
CA GLN A 28 -11.30 7.87 -37.48
C GLN A 28 -11.21 9.38 -37.79
N THR A 29 -10.69 9.72 -38.94
CA THR A 29 -10.52 11.12 -39.36
C THR A 29 -11.84 11.93 -39.23
N GLU A 30 -12.98 11.26 -39.42
CA GLU A 30 -14.32 11.83 -39.21
C GLU A 30 -14.57 12.23 -37.73
N ASP A 31 -14.16 11.40 -36.75
CA ASP A 31 -14.38 11.72 -35.33
C ASP A 31 -13.57 12.94 -34.90
N ILE A 32 -12.34 13.06 -35.44
CA ILE A 32 -11.46 14.22 -35.19
C ILE A 32 -12.06 15.47 -35.77
N GLU A 33 -12.57 15.43 -37.00
CA GLU A 33 -13.15 16.60 -37.64
C GLU A 33 -14.48 17.01 -36.98
N ASP A 34 -15.33 16.05 -36.59
CA ASP A 34 -16.56 16.34 -35.84
C ASP A 34 -16.25 16.96 -34.46
N LEU A 35 -15.22 16.46 -33.75
CA LEU A 35 -14.80 17.03 -32.49
C LEU A 35 -14.21 18.44 -32.68
N LYS A 36 -13.41 18.65 -33.74
CA LYS A 36 -12.86 19.94 -34.11
C LYS A 36 -13.95 20.99 -34.33
N GLN A 37 -14.99 20.66 -35.09
CA GLN A 37 -16.14 21.55 -35.34
C GLN A 37 -16.90 21.87 -34.04
N LEU A 38 -16.91 20.94 -33.07
CA LEU A 38 -17.57 21.16 -31.80
C LEU A 38 -16.82 22.14 -30.91
N ILE A 39 -15.51 21.98 -30.76
CA ILE A 39 -14.73 22.64 -29.69
C ILE A 39 -13.84 23.79 -30.16
N VAL A 40 -13.33 23.78 -31.41
CA VAL A 40 -12.47 24.85 -31.92
C VAL A 40 -13.24 26.15 -32.11
N GLY A 41 -12.70 27.26 -31.64
CA GLY A 41 -13.30 28.56 -31.63
C GLY A 41 -14.38 28.78 -30.56
N ARG A 42 -14.75 27.74 -29.80
CA ARG A 42 -15.68 27.78 -28.67
C ARG A 42 -15.04 27.51 -27.32
N LEU A 43 -14.25 26.45 -27.25
CA LEU A 43 -13.59 26.00 -26.05
C LEU A 43 -12.05 26.02 -26.13
N VAL A 44 -11.50 25.76 -27.32
CA VAL A 44 -10.05 25.72 -27.56
C VAL A 44 -9.69 26.47 -28.84
N THR A 45 -8.43 26.93 -28.95
CA THR A 45 -7.91 27.52 -30.19
C THR A 45 -7.47 26.42 -31.16
N GLN A 46 -7.40 26.75 -32.46
CA GLN A 46 -6.91 25.81 -33.48
C GLN A 46 -5.47 25.32 -33.18
N ALA A 47 -4.60 26.23 -32.77
CA ALA A 47 -3.21 25.87 -32.45
C ALA A 47 -3.11 24.89 -31.26
N LEU A 48 -3.94 25.07 -30.22
CA LEU A 48 -4.03 24.18 -29.08
C LEU A 48 -4.60 22.82 -29.48
N PHE A 49 -5.61 22.81 -30.35
CA PHE A 49 -6.20 21.57 -30.89
C PHE A 49 -5.12 20.74 -31.65
N ASP A 50 -4.38 21.37 -32.56
CA ASP A 50 -3.35 20.67 -33.35
C ASP A 50 -2.19 20.14 -32.50
N LEU A 51 -1.79 20.90 -31.48
CA LEU A 51 -0.78 20.45 -30.50
C LEU A 51 -1.29 19.26 -29.69
N ALA A 52 -2.52 19.35 -29.18
CA ALA A 52 -3.16 18.28 -28.42
C ALA A 52 -3.39 17.03 -29.27
N LEU A 53 -3.75 17.17 -30.54
CA LEU A 53 -3.91 16.06 -31.47
C LEU A 53 -2.58 15.31 -31.68
N THR A 54 -1.50 16.06 -31.90
CA THR A 54 -0.15 15.46 -32.03
C THR A 54 0.23 14.65 -30.78
N LYS A 55 -0.01 15.22 -29.60
CA LYS A 55 0.28 14.56 -28.31
C LYS A 55 -0.64 13.35 -28.07
N ALA A 56 -1.92 13.44 -28.43
CA ALA A 56 -2.89 12.36 -28.29
C ALA A 56 -2.48 11.14 -29.14
N VAL A 57 -2.06 11.35 -30.38
CA VAL A 57 -1.53 10.30 -31.26
C VAL A 57 -0.26 9.66 -30.68
N GLN A 58 0.67 10.47 -30.14
CA GLN A 58 1.92 9.97 -29.54
C GLN A 58 1.70 9.16 -28.25
N THR A 59 0.66 9.48 -27.48
CA THR A 59 0.40 8.86 -26.19
C THR A 59 -0.67 7.78 -26.24
N GLY A 60 -1.36 7.59 -27.37
CA GLY A 60 -2.46 6.64 -27.51
C GLY A 60 -3.68 7.01 -26.64
N ILE A 61 -3.90 8.32 -26.40
CA ILE A 61 -4.99 8.86 -25.60
C ILE A 61 -5.98 9.54 -26.53
N SER A 62 -7.26 9.51 -26.20
CA SER A 62 -8.25 10.28 -26.93
C SER A 62 -8.03 11.79 -26.80
N LEU A 63 -8.32 12.54 -27.83
CA LEU A 63 -8.05 13.98 -27.88
C LEU A 63 -8.86 14.76 -26.84
N ASP A 64 -10.15 14.47 -26.71
CA ASP A 64 -11.03 15.07 -25.70
C ASP A 64 -10.59 14.70 -24.28
N GLY A 65 -10.22 13.43 -24.03
CA GLY A 65 -9.69 12.98 -22.77
C GLY A 65 -8.40 13.70 -22.38
N LEU A 66 -7.48 13.90 -23.33
CA LEU A 66 -6.25 14.65 -23.10
C LEU A 66 -6.54 16.12 -22.77
N LEU A 67 -7.41 16.78 -23.56
CA LEU A 67 -7.77 18.19 -23.34
C LEU A 67 -8.43 18.42 -21.97
N LEU A 68 -9.33 17.52 -21.56
CA LEU A 68 -10.01 17.60 -20.26
C LEU A 68 -9.06 17.31 -19.10
N GLN A 69 -8.30 16.24 -19.17
CA GLN A 69 -7.44 15.82 -18.06
C GLN A 69 -6.22 16.73 -17.83
N GLU A 70 -5.71 17.34 -18.90
CA GLU A 70 -4.65 18.36 -18.77
C GLU A 70 -5.17 19.76 -18.43
N GLY A 71 -6.48 19.92 -18.27
CA GLY A 71 -7.09 21.21 -17.94
C GLY A 71 -7.06 22.23 -19.07
N LEU A 72 -6.82 21.77 -20.30
CA LEU A 72 -6.78 22.62 -21.51
C LEU A 72 -8.18 22.96 -22.03
N MET A 73 -9.19 22.25 -21.55
CA MET A 73 -10.59 22.44 -21.84
C MET A 73 -11.43 22.26 -20.58
N ASP A 74 -12.34 23.19 -20.31
CA ASP A 74 -13.22 23.13 -19.15
C ASP A 74 -14.26 22.02 -19.30
N GLU A 75 -14.33 21.12 -18.29
CA GLU A 75 -15.22 19.96 -18.33
C GLU A 75 -16.69 20.31 -18.38
N GLU A 76 -17.13 21.27 -17.57
CA GLU A 76 -18.54 21.67 -17.49
C GLU A 76 -19.01 22.30 -18.81
N ASN A 77 -18.22 23.19 -19.42
CA ASN A 77 -18.49 23.79 -20.69
C ASN A 77 -18.51 22.78 -21.84
N TYR A 78 -17.58 21.79 -21.80
CA TYR A 78 -17.55 20.70 -22.78
C TYR A 78 -18.84 19.87 -22.74
N PHE A 79 -19.25 19.39 -21.55
CA PHE A 79 -20.43 18.56 -21.40
C PHE A 79 -21.73 19.34 -21.66
N ARG A 80 -21.78 20.65 -21.38
CA ARG A 80 -22.86 21.52 -21.73
C ARG A 80 -23.00 21.65 -23.26
N LEU A 81 -21.88 21.84 -23.95
CA LEU A 81 -21.89 21.92 -25.41
C LEU A 81 -22.26 20.59 -26.07
N LEU A 82 -21.70 19.47 -25.51
CA LEU A 82 -22.03 18.12 -25.96
C LEU A 82 -23.53 17.80 -25.79
N SER A 83 -24.14 18.20 -24.68
CA SER A 83 -25.59 17.99 -24.43
C SER A 83 -26.48 18.63 -25.48
N GLN A 84 -26.10 19.82 -25.95
CA GLN A 84 -26.83 20.52 -27.03
C GLN A 84 -26.77 19.75 -28.35
N VAL A 85 -25.61 19.20 -28.72
CA VAL A 85 -25.43 18.44 -29.96
C VAL A 85 -26.11 17.07 -29.86
N VAL A 86 -26.09 16.43 -28.71
CA VAL A 86 -26.73 15.14 -28.49
C VAL A 86 -28.27 15.28 -28.35
N GLY A 87 -28.76 16.46 -27.98
CA GLY A 87 -30.19 16.75 -27.87
C GLY A 87 -30.82 16.36 -26.54
N VAL A 88 -30.02 16.40 -25.46
CA VAL A 88 -30.46 16.14 -24.06
C VAL A 88 -30.17 17.37 -23.19
N ASN A 89 -30.86 17.48 -22.06
CA ASN A 89 -30.60 18.56 -21.11
C ASN A 89 -29.26 18.38 -20.42
N TYR A 90 -28.56 19.48 -20.13
CA TYR A 90 -27.39 19.46 -19.26
C TYR A 90 -27.79 19.65 -17.80
N LEU A 91 -27.21 18.85 -16.88
CA LEU A 91 -27.44 18.99 -15.45
C LEU A 91 -26.22 19.68 -14.80
N PRO A 92 -26.32 20.96 -14.44
CA PRO A 92 -25.22 21.69 -13.84
C PRO A 92 -24.94 21.21 -12.38
N PRO A 93 -23.74 21.47 -11.84
CA PRO A 93 -23.36 21.08 -10.47
C PRO A 93 -24.33 21.60 -9.41
N ASP A 94 -24.80 22.83 -9.55
CA ASP A 94 -25.62 23.53 -8.55
C ASP A 94 -27.12 23.16 -8.60
N HIS A 95 -27.58 22.55 -9.69
CA HIS A 95 -28.96 22.06 -9.81
C HIS A 95 -29.04 20.60 -9.38
N ALA A 96 -29.68 20.36 -8.26
CA ALA A 96 -29.79 19.04 -7.67
C ALA A 96 -31.23 18.50 -7.72
N PRO A 97 -31.64 17.77 -8.76
CA PRO A 97 -32.67 16.77 -8.54
C PRO A 97 -32.12 15.74 -7.57
N LYS A 98 -32.94 15.33 -6.60
CA LYS A 98 -32.53 14.28 -5.67
C LYS A 98 -32.33 12.99 -6.46
N LEU A 99 -31.08 12.52 -6.54
CA LEU A 99 -30.77 11.25 -7.17
C LEU A 99 -31.31 10.13 -6.30
N GLN A 100 -32.21 9.30 -6.82
CA GLN A 100 -32.65 8.04 -6.21
C GLN A 100 -31.59 6.99 -6.56
N LEU A 101 -30.42 7.09 -5.95
CA LEU A 101 -29.35 6.15 -6.12
C LEU A 101 -29.54 5.01 -5.09
N GLN A 102 -29.50 3.77 -5.53
CA GLN A 102 -29.30 2.61 -4.67
C GLN A 102 -27.82 2.26 -4.64
N PHE A 103 -27.27 2.09 -3.46
CA PHE A 103 -25.92 1.59 -3.30
C PHE A 103 -25.94 0.09 -3.66
N ASP A 104 -25.34 -0.26 -4.78
CA ASP A 104 -25.16 -1.64 -5.18
C ASP A 104 -23.67 -1.96 -5.04
N ASP A 105 -23.33 -2.84 -4.11
CA ASP A 105 -21.96 -3.31 -3.84
C ASP A 105 -21.27 -3.88 -5.10
N ASN A 106 -22.05 -4.35 -6.07
CA ASN A 106 -21.57 -4.93 -7.32
C ASN A 106 -21.48 -3.93 -8.47
N LYS A 107 -22.15 -2.78 -8.39
CA LYS A 107 -22.06 -1.71 -9.37
C LYS A 107 -21.09 -0.63 -8.92
N LYS A 108 -19.81 -0.97 -8.96
CA LYS A 108 -18.75 0.04 -8.82
C LYS A 108 -18.98 1.12 -9.86
N ILE A 109 -18.77 2.40 -9.49
CA ILE A 109 -18.71 3.57 -10.40
C ILE A 109 -17.76 3.31 -11.59
N ASN A 110 -16.99 2.25 -11.53
CA ASN A 110 -16.04 1.75 -12.52
C ASN A 110 -16.67 0.95 -13.67
N GLN A 111 -17.87 1.31 -14.14
CA GLN A 111 -18.26 0.83 -15.46
C GLN A 111 -17.36 1.52 -16.49
N ARG A 112 -16.35 0.77 -16.96
CA ARG A 112 -15.23 1.27 -17.76
C ARG A 112 -15.62 1.76 -19.16
N PHE A 113 -16.80 1.38 -19.68
CA PHE A 113 -17.23 1.70 -21.05
C PHE A 113 -18.75 1.82 -21.15
N GLY A 114 -19.22 2.88 -21.78
CA GLY A 114 -20.61 3.06 -22.13
C GLY A 114 -21.34 4.17 -21.37
N TRP A 115 -22.62 3.98 -21.19
CA TRP A 115 -23.52 4.92 -20.53
C TRP A 115 -24.05 4.30 -19.25
N SER A 116 -24.13 5.08 -18.20
CA SER A 116 -24.84 4.71 -16.97
C SER A 116 -25.99 5.67 -16.73
N SER A 117 -27.13 5.16 -16.30
CA SER A 117 -28.31 5.97 -15.96
C SER A 117 -28.63 5.84 -14.49
N TYR A 118 -29.00 6.95 -13.89
CA TYR A 118 -29.44 7.04 -12.50
C TYR A 118 -30.77 7.76 -12.44
N GLU A 119 -31.71 7.23 -11.67
CA GLU A 119 -33.01 7.82 -11.44
C GLU A 119 -32.88 9.14 -10.67
N THR A 120 -33.67 10.13 -11.08
CA THR A 120 -33.81 11.43 -10.40
C THR A 120 -35.28 11.67 -10.06
N ASP A 121 -35.58 12.67 -9.24
CA ASP A 121 -36.99 12.99 -8.87
C ASP A 121 -37.87 13.35 -10.09
N ASP A 122 -37.28 13.80 -11.21
CA ASP A 122 -38.01 14.24 -12.41
C ASP A 122 -37.50 13.62 -13.71
N GLY A 123 -36.63 12.57 -13.62
CA GLY A 123 -36.09 11.92 -14.82
C GLY A 123 -34.92 10.99 -14.56
N PHE A 124 -33.99 10.97 -15.51
CA PHE A 124 -32.76 10.18 -15.41
C PHE A 124 -31.51 11.01 -15.70
N ALA A 125 -30.54 10.94 -14.82
CA ALA A 125 -29.19 11.44 -15.09
C ALA A 125 -28.38 10.36 -15.83
N ILE A 126 -27.84 10.71 -16.98
CA ILE A 126 -27.01 9.83 -17.80
C ILE A 126 -25.56 10.31 -17.75
N ILE A 127 -24.66 9.40 -17.44
CA ILE A 127 -23.23 9.66 -17.37
C ILE A 127 -22.55 8.95 -18.52
N PRO A 128 -21.74 9.65 -19.29
CA PRO A 128 -20.89 9.04 -20.29
C PRO A 128 -19.62 8.47 -19.64
N PHE A 129 -19.51 7.16 -19.66
CA PHE A 129 -18.26 6.46 -19.33
C PHE A 129 -17.61 5.95 -20.61
N GLY A 130 -16.34 6.30 -20.86
CA GLY A 130 -15.59 5.77 -21.99
C GLY A 130 -16.08 6.18 -23.37
N ILE A 131 -16.76 7.32 -23.47
CA ILE A 131 -17.08 7.95 -24.77
C ILE A 131 -15.91 8.78 -25.30
N SER A 132 -14.87 8.91 -24.53
CA SER A 132 -13.65 9.63 -24.89
C SER A 132 -13.08 9.06 -26.20
N GLY A 133 -12.82 9.91 -27.17
CA GLY A 133 -12.38 9.52 -28.50
C GLY A 133 -13.48 9.28 -29.52
N MET A 134 -14.75 9.41 -29.15
CA MET A 134 -15.88 9.39 -30.10
C MET A 134 -16.22 10.79 -30.57
N GLY A 135 -16.41 10.98 -31.89
CA GLY A 135 -16.98 12.22 -32.42
C GLY A 135 -18.41 12.41 -31.92
N PRO A 136 -18.90 13.69 -31.85
CA PRO A 136 -20.23 13.99 -31.33
C PRO A 136 -21.39 13.24 -32.00
N LYS A 137 -21.29 12.93 -33.28
CA LYS A 137 -22.31 12.14 -34.03
C LYS A 137 -22.36 10.69 -33.51
N LYS A 138 -21.20 10.07 -33.27
CA LYS A 138 -21.15 8.72 -32.72
C LYS A 138 -21.61 8.67 -31.26
N VAL A 139 -21.26 9.69 -30.47
CA VAL A 139 -21.79 9.88 -29.12
C VAL A 139 -23.30 9.95 -29.13
N ARG A 140 -23.88 10.72 -30.02
CA ARG A 140 -25.35 10.83 -30.20
C ARG A 140 -25.97 9.47 -30.56
N ALA A 141 -25.42 8.76 -31.55
CA ALA A 141 -25.93 7.46 -31.97
C ALA A 141 -25.82 6.42 -30.85
N SER A 142 -24.70 6.41 -30.13
CA SER A 142 -24.48 5.54 -28.97
C SER A 142 -25.47 5.83 -27.83
N LEU A 143 -25.72 7.09 -27.54
CA LEU A 143 -26.69 7.48 -26.53
C LEU A 143 -28.14 7.14 -26.94
N GLN A 144 -28.52 7.35 -28.19
CA GLN A 144 -29.84 6.96 -28.68
C GLN A 144 -30.05 5.45 -28.52
N LYS A 145 -29.11 4.65 -28.93
CA LYS A 145 -29.17 3.18 -28.72
C LYS A 145 -29.30 2.81 -27.24
N PHE A 146 -28.52 3.45 -26.36
CA PHE A 146 -28.61 3.23 -24.90
C PHE A 146 -30.00 3.59 -24.36
N ILE A 147 -30.58 4.71 -24.82
CA ILE A 147 -31.93 5.15 -24.45
C ILE A 147 -32.96 4.11 -24.91
N GLU A 148 -32.90 3.66 -26.17
CA GLU A 148 -33.79 2.63 -26.73
C GLU A 148 -33.72 1.32 -25.94
N ASP A 149 -32.51 0.85 -25.63
CA ASP A 149 -32.27 -0.37 -24.83
C ASP A 149 -32.87 -0.21 -23.42
N LYS A 150 -32.72 0.95 -22.78
CA LYS A 150 -33.31 1.23 -21.47
C LYS A 150 -34.83 1.40 -21.50
N GLN A 151 -35.38 2.00 -22.53
CA GLN A 151 -36.82 2.13 -22.73
C GLN A 151 -37.52 0.77 -22.87
N ALA A 152 -36.84 -0.19 -23.53
CA ALA A 152 -37.34 -1.56 -23.64
C ALA A 152 -37.40 -2.28 -22.31
N LEU A 153 -36.49 -1.95 -21.37
CA LEU A 153 -36.40 -2.61 -20.05
C LEU A 153 -37.20 -1.91 -18.95
N HIS A 154 -37.41 -0.57 -19.08
CA HIS A 154 -38.06 0.26 -18.07
C HIS A 154 -39.12 1.18 -18.73
N PRO A 155 -40.42 0.86 -18.68
CA PRO A 155 -41.47 1.66 -19.29
C PRO A 155 -41.51 3.12 -18.84
N ASN A 156 -41.13 3.39 -17.59
CA ASN A 156 -41.09 4.76 -17.02
C ASN A 156 -40.00 5.63 -17.65
N PHE A 157 -39.05 5.04 -18.38
CA PHE A 157 -38.00 5.78 -19.08
C PHE A 157 -38.53 6.61 -20.25
N ASN A 158 -39.66 6.25 -20.83
CA ASN A 158 -40.27 6.92 -21.98
C ASN A 158 -40.81 8.33 -21.68
N GLN A 159 -41.13 8.64 -20.42
CA GLN A 159 -41.72 9.92 -20.03
C GLN A 159 -40.79 10.80 -19.20
N ALA A 160 -39.62 10.30 -18.88
CA ALA A 160 -38.67 10.96 -17.99
C ALA A 160 -37.79 11.98 -18.75
N LYS A 161 -37.44 13.07 -18.08
CA LYS A 161 -36.42 13.99 -18.57
C LYS A 161 -35.05 13.36 -18.50
N ILE A 162 -34.28 13.48 -19.57
CA ILE A 162 -32.93 12.93 -19.66
C ILE A 162 -31.91 14.05 -19.53
N TYR A 163 -30.96 13.88 -18.60
CA TYR A 163 -29.91 14.85 -18.33
C TYR A 163 -28.53 14.24 -18.56
N LEU A 164 -27.68 14.96 -19.29
CA LEU A 164 -26.26 14.68 -19.38
C LEU A 164 -25.54 15.34 -18.19
N VAL A 165 -24.71 14.56 -17.48
CA VAL A 165 -23.96 15.03 -16.32
C VAL A 165 -22.47 14.84 -16.57
N SER A 166 -21.64 15.78 -16.12
CA SER A 166 -20.18 15.59 -16.17
C SER A 166 -19.72 14.51 -15.18
N PRO A 167 -18.68 13.75 -15.51
CA PRO A 167 -18.12 12.72 -14.61
C PRO A 167 -17.74 13.27 -13.24
N THR A 168 -17.16 14.47 -13.18
CA THR A 168 -16.76 15.10 -11.91
C THR A 168 -17.97 15.48 -11.05
N THR A 169 -18.99 16.11 -11.64
CA THR A 169 -20.23 16.44 -10.93
C THR A 169 -20.90 15.21 -10.37
N MET A 170 -20.97 14.13 -11.15
CA MET A 170 -21.57 12.89 -10.67
C MET A 170 -20.77 12.23 -9.56
N ARG A 171 -19.45 12.22 -9.67
CA ARG A 171 -18.57 11.68 -8.61
C ARG A 171 -18.80 12.39 -7.28
N ASN A 172 -18.86 13.72 -7.30
CA ASN A 172 -19.11 14.54 -6.10
C ASN A 172 -20.50 14.24 -5.49
N ARG A 173 -21.53 14.12 -6.33
CA ARG A 173 -22.87 13.76 -5.87
C ARG A 173 -22.95 12.36 -5.30
N PHE A 174 -22.30 11.39 -5.93
CA PHE A 174 -22.20 10.02 -5.43
C PHE A 174 -21.50 9.99 -4.07
N GLN A 175 -20.36 10.67 -3.94
CA GLN A 175 -19.62 10.75 -2.69
C GLN A 175 -20.47 11.36 -1.56
N THR A 176 -21.21 12.44 -1.86
CA THR A 176 -22.10 13.08 -0.88
C THR A 176 -23.27 12.17 -0.50
N ARG A 177 -23.90 11.52 -1.47
CA ARG A 177 -25.09 10.69 -1.25
C ARG A 177 -24.78 9.40 -0.50
N PHE A 178 -23.65 8.76 -0.81
CA PHE A 178 -23.23 7.48 -0.23
C PHE A 178 -22.09 7.60 0.76
N SER A 179 -21.97 8.76 1.38
CA SER A 179 -20.91 9.03 2.35
C SER A 179 -20.86 7.99 3.48
N ASN A 180 -22.03 7.58 4.02
CA ASN A 180 -22.11 6.61 5.10
C ASN A 180 -21.75 5.19 4.65
N GLU A 181 -22.20 4.79 3.47
CA GLU A 181 -21.91 3.49 2.88
C GLU A 181 -20.42 3.37 2.52
N LEU A 182 -19.85 4.42 1.92
CA LEU A 182 -18.42 4.49 1.64
C LEU A 182 -17.58 4.43 2.92
N LEU A 183 -18.02 5.12 3.99
CA LEU A 183 -17.37 5.04 5.31
C LEU A 183 -17.48 3.65 5.92
N PHE A 184 -18.64 3.02 5.78
CA PHE A 184 -18.83 1.64 6.25
C PHE A 184 -17.87 0.69 5.51
N CYS A 185 -17.80 0.75 4.18
CA CYS A 185 -16.86 -0.04 3.39
C CYS A 185 -15.39 0.26 3.76
N ALA A 186 -15.07 1.52 4.05
CA ALA A 186 -13.72 1.92 4.40
C ALA A 186 -13.28 1.48 5.80
N GLY A 187 -14.20 1.45 6.78
CA GLY A 187 -13.87 1.25 8.19
C GLY A 187 -14.31 -0.08 8.78
N GLU A 188 -15.44 -0.65 8.34
CA GLU A 188 -16.11 -1.74 9.04
C GLU A 188 -16.27 -3.03 8.21
N GLU A 189 -16.21 -2.95 6.89
CA GLU A 189 -16.52 -4.07 6.00
C GLU A 189 -15.62 -5.28 6.25
N LEU A 190 -14.30 -5.07 6.36
CA LEU A 190 -13.34 -6.16 6.64
C LEU A 190 -13.65 -6.82 8.00
N ALA A 191 -13.94 -6.01 9.02
CA ALA A 191 -14.26 -6.53 10.36
C ALA A 191 -15.55 -7.35 10.39
N GLN A 192 -16.52 -7.04 9.52
CA GLN A 192 -17.78 -7.81 9.42
C GLN A 192 -17.63 -9.04 8.53
N LYS A 193 -17.04 -8.90 7.34
CA LYS A 193 -16.91 -10.01 6.36
C LYS A 193 -15.82 -11.02 6.75
N ALA A 194 -14.74 -10.57 7.37
CA ALA A 194 -13.61 -11.41 7.75
C ALA A 194 -13.04 -11.05 9.14
N PRO A 195 -13.84 -11.21 10.23
CA PRO A 195 -13.44 -10.78 11.57
C PRO A 195 -12.15 -11.44 12.08
N LEU A 196 -11.86 -12.65 11.62
CA LEU A 196 -10.62 -13.37 11.96
C LEU A 196 -9.38 -12.79 11.30
N SER A 197 -9.53 -12.02 10.23
CA SER A 197 -8.45 -11.35 9.49
C SER A 197 -8.33 -9.86 9.80
N CYS A 198 -9.10 -9.35 10.79
CA CYS A 198 -9.11 -7.94 11.18
C CYS A 198 -8.61 -7.76 12.61
N ALA A 199 -7.75 -6.78 12.84
CA ALA A 199 -7.19 -6.47 14.16
C ALA A 199 -8.24 -6.00 15.18
N LYS A 200 -9.41 -5.47 14.73
CA LYS A 200 -10.53 -5.03 15.58
C LYS A 200 -10.96 -6.09 16.57
N SER A 201 -10.96 -7.36 16.19
CA SER A 201 -11.37 -8.48 17.04
C SER A 201 -10.42 -8.76 18.22
N GLY A 202 -9.27 -8.08 18.28
CA GLY A 202 -8.28 -8.26 19.37
C GLY A 202 -7.67 -9.65 19.43
N VAL A 203 -7.10 -9.98 20.58
CA VAL A 203 -6.53 -11.30 20.88
C VAL A 203 -7.67 -12.28 21.18
N SER A 204 -7.64 -13.48 20.61
CA SER A 204 -8.67 -14.49 20.84
C SER A 204 -8.56 -15.09 22.24
N VAL A 205 -9.70 -15.60 22.75
CA VAL A 205 -9.75 -16.30 24.05
C VAL A 205 -8.74 -17.45 24.11
N LEU A 206 -8.61 -18.22 23.02
CA LEU A 206 -7.68 -19.34 22.94
C LEU A 206 -6.21 -18.86 23.04
N GLN A 207 -5.88 -17.75 22.37
CA GLN A 207 -4.56 -17.14 22.48
C GLN A 207 -4.28 -16.63 23.91
N THR A 208 -5.26 -16.01 24.54
CA THR A 208 -5.17 -15.54 25.93
C THR A 208 -4.93 -16.72 26.90
N ILE A 209 -5.71 -17.78 26.78
CA ILE A 209 -5.51 -19.00 27.58
C ILE A 209 -4.14 -19.62 27.31
N GLY A 210 -3.72 -19.70 26.04
CA GLY A 210 -2.40 -20.21 25.65
C GLY A 210 -1.27 -19.37 26.24
N LEU A 211 -1.38 -18.03 26.20
CA LEU A 211 -0.39 -17.13 26.78
C LEU A 211 -0.32 -17.26 28.31
N LEU A 212 -1.48 -17.28 28.99
CA LEU A 212 -1.55 -17.49 30.44
C LEU A 212 -0.99 -18.86 30.84
N GLY A 213 -1.31 -19.92 30.08
CA GLY A 213 -0.78 -21.25 30.28
C GLY A 213 0.72 -21.31 30.11
N LEU A 214 1.26 -20.70 29.04
CA LEU A 214 2.71 -20.60 28.81
C LEU A 214 3.41 -19.82 29.94
N THR A 215 2.82 -18.68 30.33
CA THR A 215 3.35 -17.86 31.42
C THR A 215 3.36 -18.65 32.73
N GLY A 216 2.26 -19.31 33.07
CA GLY A 216 2.15 -20.17 34.25
C GLY A 216 3.13 -21.34 34.23
N PHE A 217 3.31 -21.97 33.06
CA PHE A 217 4.31 -23.02 32.87
C PHE A 217 5.74 -22.52 33.08
N CYS A 218 6.08 -21.34 32.54
CA CYS A 218 7.38 -20.71 32.76
C CYS A 218 7.61 -20.38 34.25
N PHE A 219 6.61 -19.79 34.92
CA PHE A 219 6.71 -19.52 36.37
C PHE A 219 6.87 -20.81 37.20
N TYR A 220 6.05 -21.83 36.89
CA TYR A 220 6.17 -23.12 37.56
C TYR A 220 7.55 -23.76 37.34
N GLY A 221 8.05 -23.72 36.12
CA GLY A 221 9.38 -24.20 35.78
C GLY A 221 10.49 -23.48 36.58
N LEU A 222 10.43 -22.15 36.63
CA LEU A 222 11.35 -21.32 37.40
C LEU A 222 11.26 -21.60 38.91
N TRP A 223 10.07 -21.88 39.41
CA TRP A 223 9.86 -22.23 40.81
C TRP A 223 10.38 -23.64 41.13
N SER A 224 10.05 -24.63 40.31
CA SER A 224 10.38 -26.04 40.56
C SER A 224 11.83 -26.36 40.29
N SER A 225 12.42 -25.77 39.25
CA SER A 225 13.83 -26.00 38.84
C SER A 225 14.33 -24.83 37.99
N TYR A 226 14.73 -23.74 38.65
CA TYR A 226 15.14 -22.51 37.96
C TYR A 226 16.30 -22.77 36.99
N GLN A 227 17.24 -23.67 37.36
CA GLN A 227 18.38 -23.99 36.51
C GLN A 227 17.96 -24.63 35.19
N ILE A 228 17.13 -25.69 35.23
CA ILE A 228 16.64 -26.38 34.04
C ILE A 228 15.84 -25.39 33.15
N SER A 229 15.01 -24.54 33.77
CA SER A 229 14.19 -23.59 33.08
C SER A 229 15.00 -22.49 32.37
N ILE A 230 16.05 -21.96 33.01
CA ILE A 230 16.98 -21.02 32.41
C ILE A 230 17.74 -21.67 31.24
N TYR A 231 18.21 -22.90 31.38
CA TYR A 231 18.87 -23.61 30.28
C TYR A 231 17.93 -23.90 29.13
N ALA A 232 16.71 -24.36 29.40
CA ALA A 232 15.71 -24.61 28.35
C ALA A 232 15.33 -23.32 27.60
N LEU A 233 15.12 -22.22 28.31
CA LEU A 233 14.83 -20.92 27.75
C LEU A 233 16.01 -20.38 26.93
N SER A 234 17.24 -20.52 27.47
CA SER A 234 18.46 -20.11 26.76
C SER A 234 18.69 -20.95 25.51
N ALA A 235 18.42 -22.24 25.55
CA ALA A 235 18.50 -23.12 24.37
C ALA A 235 17.50 -22.74 23.30
N PHE A 236 16.26 -22.51 23.70
CA PHE A 236 15.20 -22.08 22.80
C PHE A 236 15.55 -20.76 22.09
N PHE A 237 15.91 -19.73 22.84
CA PHE A 237 16.28 -18.44 22.26
C PHE A 237 17.56 -18.55 21.42
N SER A 238 18.58 -19.31 21.88
CA SER A 238 19.81 -19.46 21.11
C SER A 238 19.60 -20.15 19.78
N LEU A 239 18.78 -21.20 19.72
CA LEU A 239 18.43 -21.89 18.48
C LEU A 239 17.63 -20.97 17.54
N PHE A 240 16.69 -20.23 18.09
CA PHE A 240 15.88 -19.29 17.36
C PHE A 240 16.74 -18.15 16.75
N PHE A 241 17.61 -17.52 17.53
CA PHE A 241 18.56 -16.53 17.05
C PHE A 241 19.52 -17.08 16.01
N PHE A 242 19.98 -18.32 16.20
CA PHE A 242 20.84 -18.99 15.22
C PHE A 242 20.21 -19.05 13.84
N CYS A 243 18.93 -19.44 13.74
CA CYS A 243 18.21 -19.48 12.47
C CYS A 243 18.14 -18.10 11.79
N LEU A 244 17.86 -17.04 12.56
CA LEU A 244 17.83 -15.66 12.06
C LEU A 244 19.19 -15.20 11.55
N ILE A 245 20.23 -15.43 12.33
CA ILE A 245 21.59 -15.03 12.02
C ILE A 245 22.10 -15.78 10.80
N PHE A 246 21.81 -17.07 10.72
CA PHE A 246 22.16 -17.90 9.57
C PHE A 246 21.52 -17.41 8.29
N PHE A 247 20.23 -17.02 8.34
CA PHE A 247 19.56 -16.42 7.20
C PHE A 247 20.19 -15.09 6.78
N ARG A 248 20.50 -14.20 7.74
CA ARG A 248 21.21 -12.94 7.46
C ARG A 248 22.59 -13.15 6.87
N LEU A 249 23.33 -14.15 7.39
CA LEU A 249 24.65 -14.50 6.90
C LEU A 249 24.59 -15.02 5.45
N ILE A 250 23.66 -15.92 5.13
CA ILE A 250 23.43 -16.38 3.75
C ILE A 250 23.08 -15.21 2.83
N THR A 251 22.23 -14.30 3.29
CA THR A 251 21.87 -13.11 2.53
C THR A 251 23.08 -12.23 2.27
N ALA A 252 23.93 -12.01 3.28
CA ALA A 252 25.16 -11.22 3.12
C ALA A 252 26.17 -11.91 2.18
N LEU A 253 26.36 -13.21 2.29
CA LEU A 253 27.22 -14.00 1.39
C LEU A 253 26.75 -13.96 -0.07
N LYS A 254 25.44 -13.99 -0.30
CA LYS A 254 24.83 -14.01 -1.64
C LYS A 254 24.33 -12.64 -2.10
N PHE A 255 24.60 -11.58 -1.36
CA PHE A 255 24.04 -10.24 -1.57
C PHE A 255 24.14 -9.77 -3.02
N GLN A 256 25.33 -9.85 -3.62
CA GLN A 256 25.55 -9.37 -4.99
C GLN A 256 24.71 -10.16 -6.02
N SER A 257 24.61 -11.48 -5.85
CA SER A 257 23.82 -12.33 -6.74
C SER A 257 22.32 -12.07 -6.60
N ILE A 258 21.85 -11.83 -5.38
CA ILE A 258 20.45 -11.56 -5.06
C ILE A 258 20.06 -10.17 -5.56
N SER A 259 20.80 -9.13 -5.15
CA SER A 259 20.44 -7.72 -5.41
C SER A 259 20.55 -7.35 -6.90
N LYS A 260 21.41 -8.04 -7.67
CA LYS A 260 21.53 -7.79 -9.12
C LYS A 260 20.27 -8.14 -9.90
N GLN A 261 19.50 -9.12 -9.46
CA GLN A 261 18.25 -9.54 -10.13
C GLN A 261 17.17 -8.46 -10.07
N PHE A 262 17.21 -7.61 -9.03
CA PHE A 262 16.24 -6.54 -8.79
C PHE A 262 16.81 -5.15 -9.07
N ARG A 263 17.79 -5.07 -10.00
CA ARG A 263 18.25 -3.78 -10.52
C ARG A 263 17.23 -3.23 -11.51
N PRO A 264 17.17 -1.88 -11.64
CA PRO A 264 16.36 -1.28 -12.68
C PRO A 264 16.66 -1.91 -14.04
N SER A 265 15.62 -2.22 -14.80
CA SER A 265 15.77 -2.56 -16.22
C SER A 265 16.47 -1.42 -16.92
N THR A 266 17.43 -1.74 -17.78
CA THR A 266 18.11 -0.74 -18.63
C THR A 266 17.19 -0.22 -19.74
N HIS A 267 16.09 -0.93 -19.99
CA HIS A 267 15.12 -0.62 -21.03
C HIS A 267 13.70 -0.62 -20.41
N PRO A 268 13.28 0.49 -19.75
CA PRO A 268 11.90 0.62 -19.32
C PRO A 268 10.97 0.57 -20.54
N LEU A 269 9.70 0.17 -20.31
CA LEU A 269 8.68 0.15 -21.37
C LEU A 269 8.83 1.38 -22.28
N PRO A 270 8.82 1.21 -23.60
CA PRO A 270 8.93 2.32 -24.55
C PRO A 270 7.90 3.40 -24.20
N ARG A 271 8.27 4.67 -24.33
CA ARG A 271 7.33 5.79 -24.12
C ARG A 271 6.06 5.65 -24.95
N ASN A 272 6.14 4.97 -26.08
CA ASN A 272 5.06 4.72 -27.04
C ASN A 272 4.45 3.32 -26.86
N HIS A 273 4.40 2.76 -25.65
CA HIS A 273 3.66 1.50 -25.41
C HIS A 273 2.19 1.70 -25.80
N PRO A 274 1.62 0.87 -26.71
CA PRO A 274 0.38 1.17 -27.41
C PRO A 274 -0.85 1.29 -26.52
N VAL A 275 -0.84 0.68 -25.33
CA VAL A 275 -1.99 0.70 -24.42
C VAL A 275 -1.51 0.77 -22.95
N LEU A 276 -1.27 1.99 -22.46
CA LEU A 276 -1.03 2.19 -21.02
C LEU A 276 -2.36 2.18 -20.27
N PRO A 277 -2.49 1.38 -19.18
CA PRO A 277 -3.68 1.36 -18.33
C PRO A 277 -3.84 2.67 -17.53
N VAL A 278 -5.02 2.92 -16.99
CA VAL A 278 -5.21 3.98 -16.00
C VAL A 278 -4.55 3.55 -14.69
N TYR A 279 -3.80 4.47 -14.08
CA TYR A 279 -3.13 4.28 -12.80
C TYR A 279 -3.75 5.19 -11.75
N THR A 280 -4.30 4.61 -10.68
CA THR A 280 -4.76 5.39 -9.52
C THR A 280 -3.64 5.53 -8.51
N LEU A 281 -3.37 6.76 -8.10
CA LEU A 281 -2.45 7.10 -7.02
C LEU A 281 -3.26 7.53 -5.80
N LEU A 282 -3.16 6.79 -4.69
CA LEU A 282 -3.81 7.12 -3.42
C LEU A 282 -2.79 7.83 -2.53
N VAL A 283 -3.09 9.07 -2.17
CA VAL A 283 -2.20 9.96 -1.42
C VAL A 283 -2.92 10.46 -0.17
N PRO A 284 -2.81 9.76 0.96
CA PRO A 284 -3.43 10.19 2.22
C PRO A 284 -2.66 11.36 2.82
N LEU A 285 -3.37 12.44 3.15
CA LEU A 285 -2.83 13.68 3.69
C LEU A 285 -3.54 14.05 5.00
N PHE A 286 -2.77 14.23 6.07
CA PHE A 286 -3.27 14.71 7.35
C PHE A 286 -2.22 15.55 8.07
N ARG A 287 -2.46 16.87 8.15
CA ARG A 287 -1.54 17.87 8.73
C ARG A 287 -0.16 17.87 8.07
N GLU A 288 -0.14 17.89 6.72
CA GLU A 288 1.08 17.76 5.90
C GLU A 288 1.33 18.97 5.00
N THR A 289 0.97 20.18 5.47
CA THR A 289 1.14 21.41 4.68
C THR A 289 2.62 21.70 4.33
N ALA A 290 3.56 21.30 5.19
CA ALA A 290 4.99 21.57 5.00
C ALA A 290 5.60 20.85 3.80
N VAL A 291 5.12 19.64 3.47
CA VAL A 291 5.65 18.80 2.39
C VAL A 291 4.80 18.83 1.11
N LEU A 292 3.64 19.52 1.14
CA LEU A 292 2.65 19.48 0.08
C LEU A 292 3.21 19.91 -1.29
N HIS A 293 3.96 21.00 -1.37
CA HIS A 293 4.58 21.46 -2.62
C HIS A 293 5.57 20.47 -3.20
N GLN A 294 6.42 19.89 -2.35
CA GLN A 294 7.38 18.86 -2.73
C GLN A 294 6.67 17.62 -3.30
N LEU A 295 5.61 17.16 -2.62
CA LEU A 295 4.80 16.03 -3.06
C LEU A 295 4.17 16.27 -4.44
N ILE A 296 3.47 17.40 -4.62
CA ILE A 296 2.82 17.72 -5.89
C ILE A 296 3.84 17.75 -7.02
N SER A 297 4.99 18.43 -6.82
CA SER A 297 6.06 18.46 -7.83
C SER A 297 6.57 17.06 -8.16
N ALA A 298 6.79 16.19 -7.16
CA ALA A 298 7.25 14.83 -7.38
C ALA A 298 6.22 13.98 -8.17
N LEU A 299 4.92 14.16 -7.92
CA LEU A 299 3.86 13.49 -8.68
C LEU A 299 3.71 14.03 -10.11
N GLU A 300 3.95 15.32 -10.31
CA GLU A 300 3.98 15.93 -11.64
C GLU A 300 5.17 15.47 -12.49
N GLU A 301 6.31 15.15 -11.86
CA GLU A 301 7.52 14.63 -12.53
C GLU A 301 7.39 13.17 -12.98
N LEU A 302 6.35 12.43 -12.56
CA LEU A 302 6.16 11.04 -12.99
C LEU A 302 6.05 10.95 -14.52
N ASP A 303 6.90 10.12 -15.13
CA ASP A 303 6.90 9.79 -16.57
C ASP A 303 5.74 8.83 -16.91
N TYR A 304 4.55 9.37 -16.84
CA TYR A 304 3.32 8.68 -17.20
C TYR A 304 2.35 9.68 -17.84
N PRO A 305 1.57 9.29 -18.88
CA PRO A 305 0.62 10.20 -19.50
C PRO A 305 -0.37 10.74 -18.48
N LYS A 306 -0.45 12.06 -18.33
CA LYS A 306 -1.29 12.70 -17.29
C LYS A 306 -2.78 12.31 -17.42
N ALA A 307 -3.27 12.15 -18.64
CA ALA A 307 -4.64 11.68 -18.90
C ALA A 307 -4.88 10.19 -18.51
N LYS A 308 -3.85 9.45 -18.13
CA LYS A 308 -3.94 8.07 -17.58
C LYS A 308 -3.64 8.02 -16.08
N LEU A 309 -3.45 9.19 -15.44
CA LEU A 309 -3.29 9.30 -13.99
C LEU A 309 -4.63 9.69 -13.36
N ASP A 310 -4.96 8.99 -12.28
CA ASP A 310 -6.11 9.27 -11.42
C ASP A 310 -5.55 9.48 -9.99
N ILE A 311 -5.09 10.72 -9.70
CA ILE A 311 -4.44 11.04 -8.42
C ILE A 311 -5.50 11.47 -7.41
N LYS A 312 -5.66 10.70 -6.33
CA LYS A 312 -6.60 10.96 -5.23
C LYS A 312 -5.86 11.54 -4.04
N LEU A 313 -5.99 12.84 -3.80
CA LEU A 313 -5.54 13.48 -2.56
C LEU A 313 -6.61 13.25 -1.49
N LEU A 314 -6.33 12.35 -0.53
CA LEU A 314 -7.26 11.92 0.49
C LEU A 314 -7.08 12.78 1.75
N LEU A 315 -8.00 13.71 1.98
CA LEU A 315 -7.93 14.70 3.05
C LEU A 315 -8.97 14.38 4.12
N GLU A 316 -8.57 14.27 5.37
CA GLU A 316 -9.51 14.11 6.48
C GLU A 316 -10.31 15.41 6.70
N GLU A 317 -11.64 15.32 6.80
CA GLU A 317 -12.56 16.45 6.94
C GLU A 317 -12.19 17.43 8.07
N ILE A 318 -11.58 16.90 9.13
CA ILE A 318 -11.18 17.69 10.30
C ILE A 318 -9.92 18.53 10.09
N ASP A 319 -9.22 18.34 8.97
CA ASP A 319 -7.96 19.05 8.67
C ASP A 319 -8.17 20.20 7.70
N ALA A 320 -8.87 21.24 8.18
CA ALA A 320 -9.16 22.43 7.38
C ALA A 320 -7.89 23.07 6.80
N THR A 321 -6.79 23.06 7.56
CA THR A 321 -5.52 23.69 7.17
C THR A 321 -4.94 23.08 5.90
N THR A 322 -4.86 21.74 5.83
CA THR A 322 -4.35 21.05 4.64
C THR A 322 -5.35 21.15 3.47
N ILE A 323 -6.66 21.11 3.76
CA ILE A 323 -7.72 21.27 2.73
C ILE A 323 -7.60 22.64 2.06
N ASP A 324 -7.45 23.72 2.83
CA ASP A 324 -7.33 25.07 2.30
C ASP A 324 -6.03 25.27 1.51
N ALA A 325 -4.93 24.69 1.99
CA ALA A 325 -3.65 24.72 1.28
C ALA A 325 -3.76 24.01 -0.09
N VAL A 326 -4.37 22.83 -0.16
CA VAL A 326 -4.57 22.09 -1.41
C VAL A 326 -5.47 22.86 -2.38
N LYS A 327 -6.58 23.45 -1.90
CA LYS A 327 -7.48 24.27 -2.73
C LYS A 327 -6.79 25.50 -3.32
N ALA A 328 -5.88 26.11 -2.58
CA ALA A 328 -5.13 27.30 -3.04
C ALA A 328 -4.12 26.98 -4.16
N MET A 329 -3.74 25.71 -4.35
CA MET A 329 -2.74 25.31 -5.36
C MET A 329 -3.30 25.25 -6.81
N ASN A 330 -4.63 25.35 -7.02
CA ASN A 330 -5.24 25.25 -8.34
C ASN A 330 -4.74 24.08 -9.18
N LEU A 331 -4.81 22.86 -8.62
CA LEU A 331 -4.24 21.66 -9.21
C LEU A 331 -4.93 21.27 -10.54
N PRO A 332 -4.19 20.66 -11.49
CA PRO A 332 -4.74 20.14 -12.73
C PRO A 332 -5.83 19.08 -12.49
N PRO A 333 -6.77 18.87 -13.46
CA PRO A 333 -7.93 17.98 -13.29
C PRO A 333 -7.61 16.51 -12.99
N TYR A 334 -6.42 16.02 -13.30
CA TYR A 334 -6.00 14.66 -12.93
C TYR A 334 -5.67 14.50 -11.44
N PHE A 335 -5.64 15.59 -10.65
CA PHE A 335 -5.67 15.58 -9.20
C PHE A 335 -7.10 15.70 -8.70
N HIS A 336 -7.56 14.70 -7.98
CA HIS A 336 -8.89 14.69 -7.39
C HIS A 336 -8.81 14.86 -5.88
N VAL A 337 -9.31 15.95 -5.37
CA VAL A 337 -9.44 16.18 -3.92
C VAL A 337 -10.62 15.36 -3.40
N VAL A 338 -10.33 14.44 -2.48
CA VAL A 338 -11.31 13.55 -1.84
C VAL A 338 -11.36 13.86 -0.36
N ILE A 339 -12.45 14.47 0.10
CA ILE A 339 -12.66 14.71 1.54
C ILE A 339 -13.18 13.42 2.18
N VAL A 340 -12.40 12.87 3.09
CA VAL A 340 -12.77 11.69 3.86
C VAL A 340 -13.52 12.13 5.10
N PRO A 341 -14.82 11.77 5.26
CA PRO A 341 -15.62 12.23 6.37
C PRO A 341 -15.08 11.74 7.71
N ASN A 342 -15.29 12.53 8.76
CA ASN A 342 -14.79 12.22 10.09
C ASN A 342 -15.49 11.01 10.70
N SER A 343 -14.77 9.92 10.90
CA SER A 343 -15.26 8.68 11.52
C SER A 343 -14.11 7.92 12.21
N GLN A 344 -14.47 6.99 13.09
CA GLN A 344 -13.49 6.07 13.70
C GLN A 344 -13.39 4.76 12.88
N PRO A 345 -12.22 4.12 12.84
CA PRO A 345 -10.92 4.62 13.36
C PRO A 345 -10.35 5.72 12.46
N ARG A 346 -9.63 6.69 13.04
CA ARG A 346 -8.92 7.72 12.27
C ARG A 346 -7.54 7.20 11.92
N THR A 347 -7.44 6.54 10.81
CA THR A 347 -6.19 5.87 10.38
C THR A 347 -5.97 6.05 8.88
N LYS A 348 -4.71 5.98 8.47
CA LYS A 348 -4.32 5.98 7.05
C LYS A 348 -5.06 4.90 6.24
N PRO A 349 -5.14 3.62 6.68
CA PRO A 349 -5.85 2.58 5.93
C PRO A 349 -7.34 2.86 5.73
N LYS A 350 -8.05 3.52 6.68
CA LYS A 350 -9.42 3.96 6.44
C LYS A 350 -9.51 4.95 5.28
N ALA A 351 -8.64 5.94 5.25
CA ALA A 351 -8.61 6.91 4.15
C ALA A 351 -8.27 6.24 2.81
N LEU A 352 -7.31 5.32 2.80
CA LEU A 352 -6.95 4.53 1.61
C LEU A 352 -8.15 3.70 1.11
N ASN A 353 -8.85 2.99 2.00
CA ASN A 353 -10.04 2.21 1.65
C ASN A 353 -11.16 3.10 1.08
N TYR A 354 -11.35 4.30 1.65
CA TYR A 354 -12.32 5.27 1.13
C TYR A 354 -11.96 5.73 -0.28
N GLY A 355 -10.70 6.09 -0.50
CA GLY A 355 -10.17 6.46 -1.82
C GLY A 355 -10.24 5.33 -2.83
N LEU A 356 -10.02 4.09 -2.41
CA LEU A 356 -10.07 2.91 -3.26
C LEU A 356 -11.47 2.66 -3.85
N GLN A 357 -12.55 2.99 -3.12
CA GLN A 357 -13.91 2.90 -3.66
C GLN A 357 -14.14 3.88 -4.82
N LEU A 358 -13.36 4.95 -4.89
CA LEU A 358 -13.44 5.97 -5.94
C LEU A 358 -12.34 5.81 -7.01
N ALA A 359 -11.47 4.81 -6.88
CA ALA A 359 -10.37 4.54 -7.80
C ALA A 359 -10.86 4.09 -9.17
N GLN A 360 -10.23 4.57 -10.25
CA GLN A 360 -10.60 4.26 -11.64
C GLN A 360 -9.57 3.38 -12.34
N GLY A 361 -8.37 3.27 -11.78
CA GLY A 361 -7.24 2.57 -12.39
C GLY A 361 -7.34 1.05 -12.30
N ASP A 362 -6.72 0.37 -13.30
CA ASP A 362 -6.45 -1.07 -13.26
C ASP A 362 -5.39 -1.40 -12.21
N TYR A 363 -4.52 -0.43 -11.97
CA TYR A 363 -3.48 -0.49 -10.98
C TYR A 363 -3.63 0.66 -9.98
N VAL A 364 -3.27 0.37 -8.74
CA VAL A 364 -3.30 1.33 -7.63
C VAL A 364 -1.93 1.39 -6.99
N VAL A 365 -1.45 2.59 -6.69
CA VAL A 365 -0.23 2.79 -5.88
C VAL A 365 -0.52 3.75 -4.74
N ILE A 366 0.16 3.56 -3.62
CA ILE A 366 0.12 4.47 -2.48
C ILE A 366 1.40 5.30 -2.48
N TYR A 367 1.26 6.60 -2.25
CA TYR A 367 2.38 7.48 -1.88
C TYR A 367 2.05 8.25 -0.62
N ASP A 368 3.01 8.30 0.32
CA ASP A 368 2.91 9.12 1.52
C ASP A 368 3.24 10.59 1.20
N ALA A 369 2.93 11.48 2.12
CA ALA A 369 3.06 12.92 1.89
C ALA A 369 4.50 13.40 1.62
N GLU A 370 5.49 12.71 2.19
CA GLU A 370 6.92 13.00 2.06
C GLU A 370 7.63 12.25 0.90
N ASP A 371 6.88 11.46 0.13
CA ASP A 371 7.46 10.59 -0.89
C ASP A 371 7.94 11.32 -2.14
N ILE A 372 9.11 10.93 -2.60
CA ILE A 372 9.71 11.33 -3.88
C ILE A 372 10.01 10.05 -4.68
N PRO A 373 9.04 9.54 -5.46
CA PRO A 373 9.25 8.38 -6.32
C PRO A 373 10.16 8.73 -7.51
N GLU A 374 10.94 7.78 -7.99
CA GLU A 374 11.66 7.94 -9.26
C GLU A 374 10.66 8.16 -10.41
N PRO A 375 10.91 9.13 -11.34
CA PRO A 375 9.95 9.47 -12.40
C PRO A 375 9.45 8.29 -13.24
N SER A 376 10.31 7.32 -13.53
CA SER A 376 9.96 6.13 -14.34
C SER A 376 9.26 5.01 -13.57
N GLN A 377 8.93 5.20 -12.28
CA GLN A 377 8.48 4.12 -11.39
C GLN A 377 7.21 3.43 -11.87
N LEU A 378 6.19 4.16 -12.33
CA LEU A 378 4.93 3.58 -12.81
C LEU A 378 5.12 2.67 -14.03
N ARG A 379 5.94 3.11 -15.00
CA ARG A 379 6.25 2.30 -16.20
C ARG A 379 7.00 1.03 -15.85
N ARG A 380 7.98 1.13 -14.95
CA ARG A 380 8.73 -0.04 -14.45
C ARG A 380 7.84 -1.01 -13.68
N ALA A 381 6.87 -0.50 -12.92
CA ALA A 381 5.90 -1.33 -12.22
C ALA A 381 5.05 -2.15 -13.20
N LEU A 382 4.56 -1.53 -14.28
CA LEU A 382 3.82 -2.23 -15.33
C LEU A 382 4.69 -3.31 -16.00
N GLU A 383 5.92 -2.97 -16.41
CA GLU A 383 6.87 -3.93 -16.98
C GLU A 383 7.10 -5.12 -16.04
N THR A 384 7.23 -4.84 -14.73
CA THR A 384 7.41 -5.89 -13.73
C THR A 384 6.16 -6.77 -13.62
N PHE A 385 4.95 -6.19 -13.63
CA PHE A 385 3.69 -6.97 -13.65
C PHE A 385 3.55 -7.85 -14.89
N GLU A 386 3.95 -7.35 -16.06
CA GLU A 386 3.90 -8.11 -17.32
C GLU A 386 4.87 -9.30 -17.30
N ASN A 387 6.02 -9.16 -16.65
CA ASN A 387 7.04 -10.20 -16.55
C ASN A 387 6.87 -11.12 -15.32
N SER A 388 5.98 -10.76 -14.39
CA SER A 388 5.71 -11.56 -13.18
C SER A 388 4.67 -12.65 -13.45
N ALA A 389 4.59 -13.62 -12.54
CA ALA A 389 3.57 -14.67 -12.60
C ALA A 389 2.15 -14.06 -12.51
N SER A 390 1.16 -14.72 -13.12
CA SER A 390 -0.24 -14.26 -13.17
C SER A 390 -0.87 -14.03 -11.79
N ASN A 391 -0.38 -14.72 -10.75
CA ASN A 391 -0.81 -14.55 -9.37
C ASN A 391 -0.03 -13.45 -8.60
N CYS A 392 0.81 -12.66 -9.28
CA CYS A 392 1.46 -11.49 -8.67
C CYS A 392 0.40 -10.39 -8.46
N ALA A 393 0.08 -10.12 -7.21
CA ALA A 393 -0.94 -9.14 -6.80
C ALA A 393 -0.35 -7.75 -6.54
N VAL A 394 0.89 -7.69 -6.09
CA VAL A 394 1.54 -6.46 -5.63
C VAL A 394 3.03 -6.45 -5.95
N ILE A 395 3.53 -5.28 -6.29
CA ILE A 395 4.96 -5.02 -6.50
C ILE A 395 5.38 -3.90 -5.56
N GLN A 396 6.34 -4.19 -4.68
CA GLN A 396 6.90 -3.23 -3.72
C GLN A 396 8.08 -2.50 -4.34
N ALA A 397 8.03 -1.17 -4.46
CA ALA A 397 9.20 -0.37 -4.77
C ALA A 397 10.16 -0.30 -3.57
N LYS A 398 11.44 -0.08 -3.84
CA LYS A 398 12.43 0.09 -2.78
C LYS A 398 12.25 1.44 -2.11
N LEU A 399 12.45 1.48 -0.80
CA LEU A 399 12.40 2.71 -0.03
C LEU A 399 13.80 3.09 0.47
N ASN A 400 14.09 4.39 0.52
CA ASN A 400 15.27 4.95 1.15
C ASN A 400 15.04 6.43 1.53
N PHE A 401 16.03 7.10 2.09
CA PHE A 401 15.88 8.44 2.63
C PHE A 401 16.68 9.48 1.85
N TYR A 402 16.10 10.68 1.65
CA TYR A 402 16.82 11.80 1.04
C TYR A 402 17.68 12.55 2.08
N ASN A 403 17.28 12.60 3.36
CA ASN A 403 18.03 13.26 4.44
C ASN A 403 19.04 12.33 5.17
N GLN A 404 19.54 11.32 4.48
CA GLN A 404 20.36 10.20 5.00
C GLN A 404 21.59 10.63 5.81
N LYS A 405 22.18 11.81 5.55
CA LYS A 405 23.42 12.28 6.20
C LYS A 405 23.19 13.26 7.34
N GLN A 406 21.95 13.61 7.66
CA GLN A 406 21.62 14.68 8.58
C GLN A 406 22.18 14.44 10.00
N ASN A 407 22.03 13.22 10.55
CA ASN A 407 22.59 12.85 11.85
C ASN A 407 22.82 11.32 11.98
N TRP A 408 23.23 10.88 13.17
CA TRP A 408 23.46 9.45 13.45
C TRP A 408 22.20 8.61 13.28
N LEU A 409 21.04 9.10 13.70
CA LEU A 409 19.78 8.38 13.65
C LEU A 409 19.32 8.16 12.20
N THR A 410 19.38 9.20 11.36
CA THR A 410 19.05 9.11 9.93
C THR A 410 20.00 8.16 9.19
N LYS A 411 21.28 8.13 9.60
CA LYS A 411 22.25 7.16 9.07
C LYS A 411 21.91 5.73 9.46
N GLN A 412 21.49 5.47 10.72
CA GLN A 412 21.04 4.13 11.14
C GLN A 412 19.81 3.68 10.34
N PHE A 413 18.83 4.56 10.16
CA PHE A 413 17.67 4.28 9.31
C PHE A 413 18.07 3.96 7.87
N THR A 414 18.95 4.75 7.27
CA THR A 414 19.42 4.53 5.90
C THR A 414 20.11 3.17 5.75
N MET A 415 20.94 2.78 6.71
CA MET A 415 21.60 1.48 6.70
C MET A 415 20.58 0.33 6.86
N GLU A 416 19.61 0.48 7.74
CA GLU A 416 18.54 -0.50 7.98
C GLU A 416 17.70 -0.69 6.71
N TYR A 417 17.20 0.41 6.09
CA TYR A 417 16.40 0.36 4.89
C TYR A 417 17.18 -0.17 3.67
N SER A 418 18.43 0.25 3.52
CA SER A 418 19.29 -0.31 2.46
C SER A 418 19.47 -1.81 2.64
N SER A 419 19.68 -2.29 3.89
CA SER A 419 19.80 -3.72 4.18
C SER A 419 18.49 -4.48 3.93
N LEU A 420 17.35 -3.86 4.25
CA LEU A 420 16.03 -4.44 4.06
C LEU A 420 15.68 -4.52 2.57
N PHE A 421 15.63 -3.38 1.88
CA PHE A 421 15.11 -3.28 0.51
C PHE A 421 16.08 -3.78 -0.57
N ASP A 422 17.38 -3.72 -0.34
CA ASP A 422 18.36 -4.23 -1.31
C ASP A 422 18.90 -5.62 -0.97
N GLY A 423 18.68 -6.12 0.24
CA GLY A 423 19.21 -7.40 0.71
C GLY A 423 18.13 -8.38 1.14
N LEU A 424 17.43 -8.09 2.25
CA LEU A 424 16.53 -9.05 2.90
C LEU A 424 15.27 -9.32 2.09
N LEU A 425 14.55 -8.29 1.61
CA LEU A 425 13.34 -8.49 0.80
C LEU A 425 13.62 -9.26 -0.49
N PRO A 426 14.66 -8.92 -1.28
CA PRO A 426 15.10 -9.74 -2.40
C PRO A 426 15.44 -11.20 -2.02
N ALA A 427 16.04 -11.41 -0.84
CA ALA A 427 16.32 -12.76 -0.35
C ALA A 427 15.03 -13.51 0.01
N TYR A 428 14.05 -12.85 0.64
CA TYR A 428 12.75 -13.46 0.93
C TYR A 428 12.08 -13.97 -0.35
N LEU A 429 12.05 -13.16 -1.41
CA LEU A 429 11.50 -13.59 -2.70
C LEU A 429 12.26 -14.79 -3.27
N LYS A 430 13.58 -14.72 -3.30
CA LYS A 430 14.42 -15.79 -3.84
C LYS A 430 14.21 -17.13 -3.14
N PHE A 431 13.93 -17.09 -1.83
CA PHE A 431 13.67 -18.27 -1.02
C PHE A 431 12.17 -18.59 -0.88
N SER A 432 11.30 -17.91 -1.65
CA SER A 432 9.83 -18.09 -1.61
C SER A 432 9.23 -17.89 -0.20
N ILE A 433 9.81 -16.98 0.56
CA ILE A 433 9.34 -16.55 1.88
C ILE A 433 8.34 -15.40 1.69
N PRO A 434 7.22 -15.34 2.45
CA PRO A 434 6.26 -14.25 2.35
C PRO A 434 6.92 -12.88 2.56
N LEU A 435 6.55 -11.91 1.72
CA LEU A 435 7.09 -10.56 1.75
C LEU A 435 6.20 -9.66 2.62
N PRO A 436 6.71 -9.06 3.70
CA PRO A 436 6.02 -7.98 4.37
C PRO A 436 6.11 -6.73 3.49
N LEU A 437 4.99 -6.08 3.23
CA LEU A 437 4.99 -4.85 2.45
C LEU A 437 5.45 -3.68 3.32
N GLY A 438 6.07 -2.68 2.71
CA GLY A 438 6.33 -1.39 3.34
C GLY A 438 5.11 -0.48 3.28
N GLY A 439 5.13 0.65 4.00
CA GLY A 439 3.97 1.54 4.16
C GLY A 439 3.57 2.34 2.93
N THR A 440 4.45 2.40 1.92
CA THR A 440 4.25 3.20 0.72
C THR A 440 4.85 2.54 -0.52
N SER A 441 4.58 3.12 -1.69
CA SER A 441 5.12 2.68 -2.99
C SER A 441 4.84 1.21 -3.32
N ASN A 442 3.69 0.74 -2.87
CA ASN A 442 3.13 -0.55 -3.22
C ASN A 442 2.22 -0.39 -4.43
N HIS A 443 2.57 -1.06 -5.51
CA HIS A 443 1.79 -1.11 -6.74
C HIS A 443 0.92 -2.36 -6.73
N PHE A 444 -0.40 -2.20 -6.79
CA PHE A 444 -1.37 -3.29 -6.68
C PHE A 444 -2.15 -3.47 -7.99
N ARG A 445 -2.56 -4.70 -8.29
CA ARG A 445 -3.70 -4.94 -9.17
C ARG A 445 -4.97 -4.59 -8.39
N ALA A 446 -5.76 -3.65 -8.92
CA ALA A 446 -6.91 -3.07 -8.21
C ALA A 446 -7.99 -4.11 -7.86
N ASP A 447 -8.27 -5.03 -8.77
CA ASP A 447 -9.25 -6.11 -8.62
C ASP A 447 -8.83 -7.10 -7.50
N ILE A 448 -7.56 -7.50 -7.48
CA ILE A 448 -7.04 -8.41 -6.46
C ILE A 448 -7.02 -7.73 -5.09
N LEU A 449 -6.55 -6.47 -5.01
CA LEU A 449 -6.55 -5.70 -3.76
C LEU A 449 -7.93 -5.65 -3.12
N GLN A 450 -8.97 -5.39 -3.92
CA GLN A 450 -10.35 -5.36 -3.44
C GLN A 450 -10.85 -6.74 -3.03
N SER A 451 -10.49 -7.79 -3.77
CA SER A 451 -10.94 -9.16 -3.49
C SER A 451 -10.45 -9.70 -2.15
N VAL A 452 -9.27 -9.27 -1.69
CA VAL A 452 -8.72 -9.66 -0.38
C VAL A 452 -9.17 -8.76 0.78
N GLY A 453 -10.06 -7.78 0.51
CA GLY A 453 -10.62 -6.88 1.52
C GLY A 453 -9.75 -5.65 1.82
N ALA A 454 -8.84 -5.27 0.92
CA ALA A 454 -7.97 -4.08 0.98
C ALA A 454 -7.22 -3.95 2.33
N TRP A 455 -7.06 -2.76 2.90
CA TRP A 455 -6.28 -2.55 4.13
C TRP A 455 -7.15 -2.73 5.38
N ASP A 456 -6.57 -3.30 6.47
CA ASP A 456 -7.23 -3.38 7.77
C ASP A 456 -7.18 -2.01 8.48
N PRO A 457 -8.32 -1.32 8.67
CA PRO A 457 -8.35 0.00 9.30
C PRO A 457 -7.90 0.01 10.77
N TYR A 458 -7.89 -1.15 11.41
CA TYR A 458 -7.56 -1.33 12.82
C TYR A 458 -6.14 -1.83 13.06
N ASN A 459 -5.39 -2.15 11.98
CA ASN A 459 -3.99 -2.51 12.08
C ASN A 459 -3.11 -1.28 11.84
N VAL A 460 -2.16 -1.00 12.73
CA VAL A 460 -1.28 0.17 12.61
C VAL A 460 -0.06 -0.06 11.71
N THR A 461 0.07 -1.27 11.13
CA THR A 461 0.92 -1.62 9.98
C THR A 461 0.11 -2.48 9.02
N GLU A 462 -0.89 -1.86 8.46
CA GLU A 462 -1.87 -2.44 7.53
C GLU A 462 -1.24 -3.03 6.28
N ASP A 463 -0.08 -2.53 5.91
CA ASP A 463 0.78 -2.94 4.81
C ASP A 463 1.38 -4.34 5.03
N ALA A 464 2.03 -4.56 6.17
CA ALA A 464 2.59 -5.85 6.54
C ALA A 464 1.50 -6.93 6.67
N ASP A 465 0.35 -6.58 7.24
CA ASP A 465 -0.82 -7.44 7.32
C ASP A 465 -1.37 -7.81 5.93
N LEU A 466 -1.55 -6.81 5.06
CA LEU A 466 -2.03 -7.01 3.70
C LEU A 466 -1.08 -7.90 2.89
N GLY A 467 0.24 -7.71 3.06
CA GLY A 467 1.25 -8.57 2.47
C GLY A 467 1.01 -10.04 2.83
N MET A 468 0.79 -10.34 4.10
CA MET A 468 0.51 -11.71 4.55
C MET A 468 -0.84 -12.23 4.06
N ARG A 469 -1.88 -11.37 4.00
CA ARG A 469 -3.19 -11.77 3.45
C ARG A 469 -3.12 -12.17 1.98
N PHE A 470 -2.34 -11.48 1.16
CA PHE A 470 -2.12 -11.92 -0.23
C PHE A 470 -1.59 -13.36 -0.30
N TYR A 471 -0.57 -13.70 0.48
CA TYR A 471 -0.02 -15.07 0.48
C TYR A 471 -1.03 -16.10 0.97
N ARG A 472 -1.85 -15.79 1.97
CA ARG A 472 -2.94 -16.66 2.46
C ARG A 472 -3.99 -16.96 1.39
N HIS A 473 -4.23 -16.01 0.48
CA HIS A 473 -5.13 -16.16 -0.67
C HIS A 473 -4.45 -16.73 -1.94
N GLY A 474 -3.20 -17.20 -1.83
CA GLY A 474 -2.46 -17.82 -2.94
C GLY A 474 -1.81 -16.81 -3.90
N TYR A 475 -1.87 -15.52 -3.61
CA TYR A 475 -1.19 -14.49 -4.37
C TYR A 475 0.26 -14.32 -3.93
N ARG A 476 1.02 -13.58 -4.72
CA ARG A 476 2.44 -13.29 -4.44
C ARG A 476 2.74 -11.81 -4.58
N ALA A 477 3.81 -11.40 -3.92
CA ALA A 477 4.41 -10.08 -4.09
C ALA A 477 5.68 -10.20 -4.93
N ASP A 478 6.11 -9.09 -5.56
CA ASP A 478 7.40 -8.94 -6.20
C ASP A 478 8.05 -7.61 -5.78
N ILE A 479 9.30 -7.36 -6.19
CA ILE A 479 10.04 -6.15 -5.86
C ILE A 479 10.38 -5.39 -7.12
N LEU A 480 10.12 -4.08 -7.09
CA LEU A 480 10.45 -3.16 -8.17
C LEU A 480 11.91 -2.68 -8.07
N GLY A 481 12.60 -2.69 -9.18
CA GLY A 481 13.92 -2.09 -9.32
C GLY A 481 13.90 -0.54 -9.40
N SER A 482 13.05 0.13 -8.63
CA SER A 482 12.93 1.58 -8.52
C SER A 482 12.86 2.00 -7.06
N THR A 483 13.31 3.21 -6.75
CA THR A 483 13.36 3.71 -5.37
C THR A 483 12.43 4.91 -5.19
N THR A 484 11.70 4.92 -4.07
CA THR A 484 11.06 6.10 -3.52
C THR A 484 11.89 6.61 -2.35
N TYR A 485 12.14 7.91 -2.30
CA TYR A 485 12.89 8.56 -1.23
C TYR A 485 11.90 9.23 -0.27
N GLU A 486 12.09 8.96 1.03
CA GLU A 486 11.27 9.43 2.15
C GLU A 486 12.08 10.34 3.07
N GLU A 487 11.45 10.89 4.11
CA GLU A 487 12.12 11.60 5.20
C GLU A 487 12.38 10.67 6.39
N ALA A 488 13.65 10.42 6.72
CA ALA A 488 14.00 9.73 7.97
C ALA A 488 13.80 10.64 9.17
N CYS A 489 13.21 10.09 10.25
CA CYS A 489 13.10 10.81 11.53
C CYS A 489 14.47 11.25 12.03
N SER A 490 14.66 12.56 12.19
CA SER A 490 15.91 13.16 12.67
C SER A 490 15.95 13.39 14.19
N SER A 491 14.79 13.38 14.88
CA SER A 491 14.69 13.50 16.33
C SER A 491 14.43 12.14 17.01
N PHE A 492 14.95 11.96 18.22
CA PHE A 492 14.75 10.73 18.98
C PHE A 492 13.26 10.49 19.33
N SER A 493 12.53 11.53 19.67
CA SER A 493 11.10 11.44 20.01
C SER A 493 10.27 10.97 18.81
N SER A 494 10.43 11.60 17.63
CA SER A 494 9.73 11.19 16.40
C SER A 494 10.09 9.77 16.01
N TRP A 495 11.37 9.43 16.10
CA TRP A 495 11.85 8.06 15.85
C TRP A 495 11.20 7.05 16.80
N LEU A 496 11.16 7.35 18.10
CA LEU A 496 10.58 6.46 19.11
C LEU A 496 9.07 6.24 18.84
N TYR A 497 8.33 7.30 18.50
CA TYR A 497 6.91 7.21 18.18
C TYR A 497 6.66 6.36 16.94
N GLN A 498 7.37 6.63 15.86
CA GLN A 498 7.28 5.86 14.62
C GLN A 498 7.66 4.37 14.85
N ARG A 499 8.76 4.12 15.55
CA ARG A 499 9.25 2.77 15.83
C ARG A 499 8.31 1.99 16.75
N THR A 500 7.73 2.64 17.76
CA THR A 500 6.69 2.05 18.62
C THR A 500 5.47 1.65 17.80
N ARG A 501 4.99 2.52 16.90
CA ARG A 501 3.86 2.23 16.02
C ARG A 501 4.13 1.02 15.13
N TRP A 502 5.30 0.95 14.49
CA TRP A 502 5.66 -0.17 13.63
C TRP A 502 5.72 -1.50 14.38
N LEU A 503 6.42 -1.53 15.50
CA LEU A 503 6.54 -2.76 16.30
C LEU A 503 5.20 -3.21 16.88
N LYS A 504 4.35 -2.27 17.30
CA LYS A 504 2.98 -2.57 17.73
C LYS A 504 2.16 -3.20 16.60
N GLY A 505 2.22 -2.63 15.40
CA GLY A 505 1.51 -3.17 14.24
C GLY A 505 2.02 -4.55 13.81
N TRP A 506 3.34 -4.80 13.88
CA TRP A 506 3.89 -6.13 13.63
C TRP A 506 3.40 -7.14 14.67
N MET A 507 3.26 -6.76 15.94
CA MET A 507 2.63 -7.60 16.97
C MET A 507 1.15 -7.84 16.65
N GLN A 508 0.42 -6.82 16.16
CA GLN A 508 -0.97 -6.97 15.71
C GLN A 508 -1.07 -7.95 14.54
N THR A 509 -0.27 -7.77 13.51
CA THR A 509 -0.21 -8.67 12.36
C THR A 509 0.11 -10.10 12.82
N TYR A 510 1.07 -10.28 13.73
CA TYR A 510 1.40 -11.60 14.25
C TYR A 510 0.23 -12.26 14.96
N TYR A 511 -0.42 -11.60 15.92
CA TYR A 511 -1.53 -12.23 16.65
C TYR A 511 -2.77 -12.44 15.76
N VAL A 512 -3.04 -11.56 14.80
CA VAL A 512 -4.16 -11.72 13.85
C VAL A 512 -3.99 -13.00 13.04
N HIS A 513 -2.84 -13.17 12.40
CA HIS A 513 -2.58 -14.36 11.57
C HIS A 513 -2.41 -15.65 12.40
N MET A 514 -1.91 -15.54 13.64
CA MET A 514 -1.74 -16.68 14.55
C MET A 514 -2.99 -17.02 15.39
N ARG A 515 -4.15 -16.44 15.11
CA ARG A 515 -5.41 -16.84 15.78
C ARG A 515 -5.75 -18.32 15.55
N HIS A 516 -5.48 -18.81 14.34
CA HIS A 516 -5.65 -20.18 13.92
C HIS A 516 -4.39 -20.72 13.24
N PRO A 517 -3.34 -21.08 14.00
CA PRO A 517 -2.03 -21.41 13.44
C PRO A 517 -2.06 -22.62 12.50
N PHE A 518 -2.91 -23.61 12.75
CA PHE A 518 -3.05 -24.76 11.85
C PHE A 518 -3.73 -24.39 10.52
N THR A 519 -4.68 -23.46 10.54
CA THR A 519 -5.30 -22.93 9.31
C THR A 519 -4.28 -22.14 8.51
N LEU A 520 -3.54 -21.25 9.17
CA LEU A 520 -2.45 -20.49 8.54
C LEU A 520 -1.40 -21.44 7.92
N TRP A 521 -1.01 -22.48 8.64
CA TRP A 521 -0.08 -23.48 8.12
C TRP A 521 -0.61 -24.21 6.87
N ARG A 522 -1.90 -24.55 6.86
CA ARG A 522 -2.53 -25.19 5.70
C ARG A 522 -2.63 -24.26 4.49
N GLU A 523 -2.93 -22.98 4.71
CA GLU A 523 -3.05 -21.95 3.66
C GLU A 523 -1.68 -21.61 3.07
N LEU A 524 -0.65 -21.43 3.89
CA LEU A 524 0.69 -21.06 3.45
C LEU A 524 1.54 -22.28 3.01
N GLY A 525 1.28 -23.46 3.58
CA GLY A 525 2.19 -24.59 3.52
C GLY A 525 3.36 -24.45 4.49
N THR A 526 4.10 -25.55 4.74
CA THR A 526 5.13 -25.60 5.79
C THR A 526 6.23 -24.56 5.60
N TRP A 527 6.75 -24.41 4.39
CA TRP A 527 7.88 -23.53 4.14
C TRP A 527 7.53 -22.05 4.33
N GLN A 528 6.41 -21.60 3.78
CA GLN A 528 5.98 -20.20 3.92
C GLN A 528 5.48 -19.89 5.33
N PHE A 529 4.95 -20.89 6.06
CA PHE A 529 4.61 -20.74 7.49
C PHE A 529 5.87 -20.51 8.33
N ILE A 530 6.95 -21.28 8.09
CA ILE A 530 8.26 -21.03 8.71
C ILE A 530 8.77 -19.64 8.31
N GLY A 531 8.63 -19.29 7.04
CA GLY A 531 8.96 -17.95 6.54
C GLY A 531 8.21 -16.85 7.27
N PHE A 532 6.92 -17.02 7.52
CA PHE A 532 6.11 -16.06 8.31
C PHE A 532 6.66 -15.90 9.72
N GLN A 533 7.04 -17.01 10.40
CA GLN A 533 7.68 -16.93 11.72
C GLN A 533 9.02 -16.18 11.67
N LEU A 534 9.81 -16.40 10.60
CA LEU A 534 11.09 -15.74 10.41
C LEU A 534 10.95 -14.23 10.14
N VAL A 535 9.94 -13.83 9.36
CA VAL A 535 9.77 -12.46 8.88
C VAL A 535 9.02 -11.58 9.87
N ILE A 536 7.92 -12.06 10.45
CA ILE A 536 7.06 -11.28 11.36
C ILE A 536 7.37 -11.61 12.82
N GLY A 537 7.40 -12.89 13.19
CA GLY A 537 7.61 -13.29 14.58
C GLY A 537 9.02 -13.01 15.09
N ALA A 538 10.00 -13.36 14.30
CA ALA A 538 11.39 -13.33 14.74
C ALA A 538 11.93 -11.93 15.10
N PRO A 539 11.64 -10.84 14.36
CA PRO A 539 12.03 -9.49 14.75
C PRO A 539 11.43 -9.07 16.10
N ILE A 540 10.16 -9.42 16.36
CA ILE A 540 9.48 -9.09 17.62
C ILE A 540 10.17 -9.81 18.79
N PHE A 541 10.35 -11.14 18.70
CA PHE A 541 10.98 -11.92 19.76
C PHE A 541 12.46 -11.56 19.94
N SER A 542 13.14 -11.25 18.82
CA SER A 542 14.53 -10.78 18.87
C SER A 542 14.65 -9.45 19.63
N ALA A 543 13.80 -8.48 19.33
CA ALA A 543 13.84 -7.18 19.99
C ALA A 543 13.46 -7.25 21.48
N LEU A 544 12.54 -8.13 21.85
CA LEU A 544 12.21 -8.40 23.27
C LEU A 544 13.32 -9.14 24.00
N GLY A 545 13.95 -10.12 23.37
CA GLY A 545 14.98 -10.96 23.98
C GLY A 545 16.38 -10.33 24.04
N HIS A 546 16.68 -9.38 23.15
CA HIS A 546 18.04 -8.82 23.01
C HIS A 546 18.62 -8.19 24.29
N PRO A 547 17.89 -7.35 25.06
CA PRO A 547 18.43 -6.81 26.32
C PRO A 547 18.67 -7.89 27.39
N LEU A 548 17.79 -8.91 27.44
CA LEU A 548 17.93 -10.02 28.37
C LEU A 548 19.18 -10.82 28.04
N PHE A 549 19.45 -11.01 26.76
CA PHE A 549 20.64 -11.74 26.29
C PHE A 549 21.93 -10.98 26.59
N LEU A 550 21.94 -9.67 26.37
CA LEU A 550 23.06 -8.81 26.75
C LEU A 550 23.27 -8.76 28.26
N GLY A 551 22.22 -8.63 29.06
CA GLY A 551 22.25 -8.64 30.50
C GLY A 551 22.84 -9.97 31.04
N PHE A 552 22.41 -11.07 30.45
CA PHE A 552 22.94 -12.40 30.78
C PHE A 552 24.43 -12.51 30.44
N LEU A 553 24.86 -12.03 29.29
CA LEU A 553 26.27 -12.02 28.89
C LEU A 553 27.13 -11.19 29.86
N VAL A 554 26.68 -9.93 30.14
CA VAL A 554 27.40 -9.04 31.09
C VAL A 554 27.50 -9.68 32.48
N TRP A 555 26.36 -10.23 32.98
CA TRP A 555 26.32 -10.93 34.24
C TRP A 555 27.37 -12.06 34.29
N THR A 556 27.42 -12.88 33.26
CA THR A 556 28.34 -14.01 33.21
C THR A 556 29.80 -13.60 33.12
N LEU A 557 30.10 -12.59 32.29
CA LEU A 557 31.48 -12.08 32.21
C LEU A 557 31.92 -11.44 33.52
N SER A 558 31.03 -10.81 34.28
CA SER A 558 31.31 -10.17 35.55
C SER A 558 31.56 -11.18 36.69
N PHE A 559 30.95 -12.36 36.62
CA PHE A 559 31.08 -13.40 37.66
C PHE A 559 32.07 -14.49 37.29
N CYS A 560 32.62 -14.49 36.07
CA CYS A 560 33.69 -15.43 35.67
C CYS A 560 35.01 -15.26 36.45
N GLU A 561 35.21 -14.14 37.15
CA GLU A 561 36.44 -13.86 37.91
C GLU A 561 36.32 -14.22 39.41
N LEU A 562 35.18 -14.77 39.89
CA LEU A 562 35.00 -15.16 41.29
C LEU A 562 35.27 -16.65 41.47
N PRO A 563 36.46 -17.04 42.04
CA PRO A 563 36.86 -18.44 42.11
C PRO A 563 35.98 -19.34 42.99
N ASN A 564 35.21 -18.76 43.93
CA ASN A 564 34.39 -19.50 44.88
C ASN A 564 32.92 -19.72 44.44
N TYR A 565 32.48 -19.18 43.33
CA TYR A 565 31.10 -19.35 42.85
C TYR A 565 30.93 -20.56 41.92
N TYR A 566 32.06 -21.17 41.53
CA TYR A 566 32.09 -22.29 40.58
C TYR A 566 31.84 -23.66 41.18
N ASP A 567 32.01 -23.83 42.47
CA ASP A 567 31.84 -25.14 43.11
C ASP A 567 30.37 -25.61 43.15
N ASP A 568 29.41 -24.66 43.17
CA ASP A 568 27.98 -24.96 43.17
C ASP A 568 27.32 -24.82 41.79
N TRP A 569 28.04 -24.30 40.79
CA TRP A 569 27.49 -24.20 39.43
C TRP A 569 27.49 -25.59 38.79
N PRO A 570 26.43 -26.02 38.10
CA PRO A 570 26.37 -27.36 37.52
C PRO A 570 27.35 -27.51 36.35
N GLN A 571 28.65 -27.52 36.65
CA GLN A 571 29.72 -27.84 35.71
C GLN A 571 29.54 -29.22 35.07
N ASN A 572 28.72 -30.06 35.69
CA ASN A 572 28.43 -31.43 35.27
C ASN A 572 27.25 -31.54 34.28
N TRP A 573 26.63 -30.40 33.87
CA TRP A 573 25.59 -30.45 32.85
C TRP A 573 26.22 -30.47 31.45
N PRO A 574 26.03 -31.55 30.67
CA PRO A 574 26.73 -31.75 29.40
C PRO A 574 26.33 -30.70 28.32
N LEU A 575 25.26 -29.94 28.56
CA LEU A 575 24.74 -28.91 27.64
C LEU A 575 25.19 -27.47 27.96
N SER A 576 25.86 -27.21 29.10
CA SER A 576 26.22 -25.84 29.48
C SER A 576 27.22 -25.21 28.50
N TRP A 577 28.32 -25.87 28.22
CA TRP A 577 29.36 -25.38 27.29
C TRP A 577 28.85 -25.19 25.83
N PRO A 578 28.10 -26.15 25.24
CA PRO A 578 27.51 -25.95 23.93
C PRO A 578 26.55 -24.75 23.85
N LEU A 579 25.71 -24.54 24.87
CA LEU A 579 24.78 -23.38 24.89
C LEU A 579 25.52 -22.04 25.02
N TRP A 580 26.60 -22.01 25.84
CA TRP A 580 27.47 -20.85 25.93
C TRP A 580 28.17 -20.55 24.62
N GLY A 581 28.72 -21.58 23.97
CA GLY A 581 29.33 -21.45 22.65
C GLY A 581 28.32 -20.92 21.62
N LEU A 582 27.10 -21.46 21.60
CA LEU A 582 26.05 -21.03 20.71
C LEU A 582 25.59 -19.60 21.00
N ALA A 583 25.45 -19.22 22.27
CA ALA A 583 25.06 -17.86 22.65
C ALA A 583 26.13 -16.83 22.25
N SER A 584 27.38 -17.10 22.52
CA SER A 584 28.52 -16.26 22.13
C SER A 584 28.67 -16.17 20.62
N PHE A 585 28.46 -17.27 19.90
CA PHE A 585 28.42 -17.30 18.43
C PHE A 585 27.29 -16.42 17.92
N ASN A 586 26.07 -16.56 18.44
CA ASN A 586 24.93 -15.77 18.02
C ASN A 586 25.17 -14.27 18.20
N LEU A 587 25.74 -13.86 19.32
CA LEU A 587 26.02 -12.45 19.56
C LEU A 587 27.06 -11.92 18.58
N THR A 588 28.22 -12.60 18.48
CA THR A 588 29.34 -12.14 17.66
C THR A 588 29.02 -12.19 16.19
N VAL A 589 28.55 -13.35 15.69
CA VAL A 589 28.25 -13.55 14.28
C VAL A 589 26.99 -12.78 13.87
N GLY A 590 26.02 -12.60 14.77
CA GLY A 590 24.80 -11.84 14.53
C GLY A 590 25.08 -10.38 14.25
N TYR A 591 25.90 -9.74 15.09
CA TYR A 591 26.34 -8.36 14.82
C TYR A 591 27.18 -8.29 13.54
N PHE A 592 28.17 -9.18 13.40
CA PHE A 592 29.02 -9.21 12.21
C PHE A 592 28.20 -9.38 10.92
N ALA A 593 27.29 -10.35 10.85
CA ALA A 593 26.46 -10.59 9.68
C ALA A 593 25.58 -9.38 9.33
N THR A 594 25.02 -8.71 10.34
CA THR A 594 24.19 -7.52 10.12
C THR A 594 25.03 -6.31 9.68
N MET A 595 26.18 -6.07 10.31
CA MET A 595 27.14 -5.02 9.91
C MET A 595 27.65 -5.25 8.48
N TRP A 596 27.95 -6.51 8.14
CA TRP A 596 28.41 -6.88 6.82
C TRP A 596 27.34 -6.68 5.76
N LEU A 597 26.11 -7.16 6.02
CA LEU A 597 24.97 -6.92 5.14
C LEU A 597 24.73 -5.42 4.93
N GLY A 598 24.73 -4.64 6.02
CA GLY A 598 24.58 -3.18 5.96
C GLY A 598 25.66 -2.52 5.14
N SER A 599 26.93 -2.92 5.34
CA SER A 599 28.05 -2.36 4.57
C SER A 599 27.95 -2.67 3.07
N GLN A 600 27.49 -3.86 2.69
CA GLN A 600 27.28 -4.23 1.29
C GLN A 600 26.13 -3.45 0.66
N ALA A 601 25.02 -3.27 1.39
CA ALA A 601 23.87 -2.50 0.92
C ALA A 601 24.22 -1.02 0.72
N LEU A 602 24.96 -0.42 1.65
CA LEU A 602 25.46 0.95 1.51
C LEU A 602 26.41 1.12 0.33
N ARG A 603 27.35 0.17 0.11
CA ARG A 603 28.23 0.16 -1.07
C ARG A 603 27.45 0.00 -2.38
N PHE A 604 26.43 -0.85 -2.38
CA PHE A 604 25.56 -1.05 -3.54
C PHE A 604 24.85 0.24 -3.96
N ARG A 605 24.43 1.06 -2.98
CA ARG A 605 23.85 2.40 -3.18
C ARG A 605 24.92 3.52 -3.34
N LYS A 606 26.23 3.18 -3.32
CA LYS A 606 27.33 4.13 -3.40
C LYS A 606 27.35 5.16 -2.27
N LEU A 607 26.88 4.78 -1.08
CA LEU A 607 26.85 5.64 0.11
C LEU A 607 28.14 5.53 0.90
N SER A 608 28.67 6.66 1.37
CA SER A 608 29.90 6.76 2.17
C SER A 608 29.70 7.53 3.46
N GLY A 609 30.62 7.37 4.43
CA GLY A 609 30.56 8.08 5.71
C GLY A 609 29.72 7.38 6.78
N PHE A 610 29.53 6.05 6.68
CA PHE A 610 28.70 5.24 7.59
C PHE A 610 29.50 4.35 8.53
N LEU A 611 30.85 4.49 8.60
CA LEU A 611 31.67 3.59 9.41
C LEU A 611 31.26 3.60 10.89
N PHE A 612 31.12 4.79 11.48
CA PHE A 612 30.66 4.93 12.86
C PHE A 612 29.26 4.33 13.07
N THR A 613 28.37 4.52 12.10
CA THR A 613 27.01 3.96 12.10
C THR A 613 27.03 2.42 12.18
N ILE A 614 27.90 1.79 11.40
CA ILE A 614 28.05 0.33 11.36
C ILE A 614 28.48 -0.18 12.75
N PHE A 615 29.50 0.41 13.38
CA PHE A 615 29.99 -0.04 14.68
C PHE A 615 29.05 0.28 15.86
N THR A 616 28.17 1.26 15.71
CA THR A 616 27.17 1.63 16.75
C THR A 616 25.83 0.89 16.59
N LEU A 617 25.74 -0.09 15.71
CA LEU A 617 24.56 -0.93 15.51
C LEU A 617 24.05 -1.60 16.81
N PRO A 618 24.91 -2.11 17.72
CA PRO A 618 24.41 -2.67 18.99
C PRO A 618 23.63 -1.68 19.84
N LEU A 619 24.07 -0.42 19.88
CA LEU A 619 23.34 0.65 20.58
C LEU A 619 21.98 0.92 19.93
N TYR A 620 21.93 0.95 18.60
CA TYR A 620 20.69 1.12 17.88
C TYR A 620 19.68 0.00 18.14
N TRP A 621 20.14 -1.25 18.27
CA TRP A 621 19.27 -2.38 18.61
C TRP A 621 18.70 -2.30 20.03
N LEU A 622 19.46 -1.75 20.99
CA LEU A 622 18.91 -1.46 22.32
C LEU A 622 17.79 -0.43 22.28
N LEU A 623 17.91 0.60 21.44
CA LEU A 623 16.82 1.58 21.22
C LEU A 623 15.60 0.90 20.58
N ILE A 624 15.79 -0.01 19.61
CA ILE A 624 14.68 -0.81 19.04
C ILE A 624 14.02 -1.65 20.13
N SER A 625 14.78 -2.28 21.00
CA SER A 625 14.23 -3.05 22.12
C SER A 625 13.41 -2.17 23.07
N PHE A 626 13.89 -0.97 23.39
CA PHE A 626 13.13 0.00 24.18
C PHE A 626 11.81 0.36 23.54
N ALA A 627 11.81 0.66 22.22
CA ALA A 627 10.60 0.91 21.46
C ALA A 627 9.65 -0.31 21.44
N THR A 628 10.20 -1.54 21.45
CA THR A 628 9.42 -2.78 21.46
C THR A 628 8.67 -2.96 22.78
N TYR A 629 9.31 -2.72 23.92
CA TYR A 629 8.64 -2.76 25.23
C TYR A 629 7.54 -1.68 25.34
N ARG A 630 7.82 -0.47 24.83
CA ARG A 630 6.79 0.58 24.74
C ARG A 630 5.63 0.16 23.84
N ALA A 631 5.92 -0.50 22.72
CA ALA A 631 4.90 -1.02 21.80
C ALA A 631 4.03 -2.10 22.45
N LEU A 632 4.64 -3.01 23.21
CA LEU A 632 3.90 -4.03 23.96
C LEU A 632 2.96 -3.41 25.01
N PHE A 633 3.43 -2.40 25.74
CA PHE A 633 2.60 -1.65 26.67
C PHE A 633 1.42 -0.96 25.95
N GLN A 634 1.68 -0.27 24.83
CA GLN A 634 0.64 0.37 24.03
C GLN A 634 -0.34 -0.63 23.41
N LEU A 635 0.12 -1.82 23.04
CA LEU A 635 -0.75 -2.86 22.48
C LEU A 635 -1.86 -3.27 23.45
N ILE A 636 -1.57 -3.26 24.75
CA ILE A 636 -2.54 -3.62 25.81
C ILE A 636 -3.51 -2.45 26.08
N HIS A 637 -3.00 -1.20 26.18
CA HIS A 637 -3.78 -0.07 26.67
C HIS A 637 -4.43 0.79 25.56
N ALA A 638 -3.78 0.84 24.37
CA ALA A 638 -4.21 1.66 23.24
C ALA A 638 -3.87 1.00 21.90
N PRO A 639 -4.45 -0.18 21.58
CA PRO A 639 -4.05 -0.99 20.41
C PRO A 639 -4.19 -0.24 19.09
N PHE A 640 -5.24 0.54 18.90
CA PHE A 640 -5.57 1.21 17.63
C PHE A 640 -5.10 2.67 17.58
N TYR A 641 -4.38 3.14 18.60
CA TYR A 641 -3.88 4.51 18.63
C TYR A 641 -2.79 4.71 17.57
N TRP A 642 -3.05 5.62 16.63
CA TRP A 642 -2.12 6.00 15.58
C TRP A 642 -1.28 7.19 16.04
N GLU A 643 0.00 6.95 16.33
CA GLU A 643 0.94 7.98 16.73
C GLU A 643 1.56 8.60 15.47
N LYS A 644 1.10 9.82 15.10
CA LYS A 644 1.55 10.51 13.90
C LYS A 644 3.01 10.93 14.01
N THR A 645 3.73 10.83 12.91
CA THR A 645 5.07 11.39 12.71
C THR A 645 4.94 12.70 11.94
N ASP A 646 5.62 13.76 12.38
CA ASP A 646 5.63 15.05 11.67
C ASP A 646 6.80 15.09 10.69
N HIS A 647 6.54 15.53 9.47
CA HIS A 647 7.52 15.68 8.38
C HIS A 647 7.82 17.16 8.13
N LYS A 648 9.11 17.46 7.83
CA LYS A 648 9.59 18.83 7.62
C LYS A 648 9.82 19.17 6.17
N GLY A 649 9.94 18.14 5.31
CA GLY A 649 10.31 18.27 3.91
C GLY A 649 11.80 18.57 3.70
N GLN A 650 12.19 18.65 2.45
CA GLN A 650 13.54 19.10 2.09
C GLN A 650 13.64 20.61 2.41
N THR A 651 14.55 20.99 3.31
CA THR A 651 14.98 22.39 3.40
C THR A 651 15.69 22.71 2.09
N GLN A 652 15.18 23.68 1.36
CA GLN A 652 15.94 24.29 0.25
C GLN A 652 17.12 25.05 0.89
N ASP A 653 18.29 24.39 0.96
CA ASP A 653 19.57 25.07 1.24
C ASP A 653 20.14 25.66 -0.07
#